data_31fd9235b883b9a89ad76e261271e197
#
_entry.id   31fd9235b883b9a89ad76e261271e197
#
_cell.length_a   1.000
_cell.length_b   1.000
_cell.length_c   1.000
_cell.angle_alpha   90.00
_cell.angle_beta   90.00
_cell.angle_gamma   90.00
#
_symmetry.space_group_name_H-M   'P 1'
#
loop_
_entity.id
_entity.type
_entity.pdbx_description
1 polymer ?
#
loop_
_entity_poly.entity_id
_entity_poly.type
_entity_poly.pdbx_seq_one_letter_code
_entity_poly.pdbx_strand_id
1 'polypeptide(L)'
;MAFLDALALRLGRRLPLVLQTEATECGLACLAMIAGYHGHHTGLMELRRRFSVSLNGISLKQLIQTAHRLGLGTRAVKLDLGDLGKLKLPCVLHWNFNHFVVLKAVDGRGAVLHDPAHGQRRLGLEEVSRSFTGVALELWPESGFEKQEAPPRIKLLGMLGKVTGLYRSLAQVLLLAGALEVFSLISPFFLQWTIDNVIVSEDRDLLSTLAIGFGLLLLMQQAVSGVRAWVMMHMSTLLGVQWQANVFSHLLRLPAQYFEKRHLGDVVSRFGAVNSIQQTLTAAFLSAVLDGLMTVATLGMMLLYSPPLAAIAIAAMSLYALGRWIWYRPLRNATEEQIVHAARQQSHFLETVRGIRPLKLFQRQDERRSVWLGLLVEQINAGLRTQKLQLFYQQLNGLLFGVENLLVIWLGATMVMDGQFSVGILMAFNAYKSQFDSRVGSLIDKFFELRMLQLQGERLADIVLQAPEVSHGDILPENLREREASIEIQGLRYRYAEQEPWVLDGLDLRIAGGESVAIVGPSGCGKSTLFNVLLGILPPVEGQIRMAGLDLAQLGLDGLRELVGTVLQDDVLFAGSLSDNISFFDPQPDMPWLLQCAQMAAIHDDIQAMPMGYNTLVGDMGTVLSGGQKQRVMLARALYKKPRILFLDEATSHLDVHCEQRVNAAIRALRITRIMVAHRPETIASADRVIVLGQGKVSLDESTARLAERQAAAAREQA
;
A
#
# COMPACT_ATOMS: atom_id res chain seq x y z
N MET A 1 -13.08 18.47 -21.85
CA MET A 1 -13.22 17.12 -21.24
C MET A 1 -14.57 16.89 -20.56
N ALA A 2 -15.14 17.85 -19.84
CA ALA A 2 -16.49 17.73 -19.23
C ALA A 2 -17.62 17.50 -20.26
N PHE A 3 -17.49 18.00 -21.49
CA PHE A 3 -18.51 17.86 -22.55
C PHE A 3 -18.63 16.43 -23.10
N LEU A 4 -17.52 15.66 -23.13
CA LEU A 4 -17.51 14.27 -23.60
C LEU A 4 -18.01 13.28 -22.54
N ASP A 5 -17.89 13.62 -21.25
CA ASP A 5 -18.50 12.86 -20.15
C ASP A 5 -20.04 13.06 -20.09
N ALA A 6 -20.53 14.17 -20.63
CA ALA A 6 -21.96 14.44 -20.76
C ALA A 6 -22.61 13.67 -21.93
N LEU A 7 -21.85 13.31 -22.95
CA LEU A 7 -22.30 12.51 -24.11
C LEU A 7 -22.36 11.00 -23.85
N ALA A 8 -21.87 10.52 -22.71
CA ALA A 8 -22.12 9.14 -22.30
C ALA A 8 -23.62 9.00 -22.01
N LEU A 9 -24.34 8.40 -22.94
CA LEU A 9 -25.74 7.99 -22.80
C LEU A 9 -25.93 7.27 -21.45
N ARG A 10 -26.31 8.02 -20.41
CA ARG A 10 -26.59 7.51 -19.06
C ARG A 10 -27.93 6.81 -19.06
N LEU A 11 -27.97 5.60 -19.57
CA LEU A 11 -29.04 4.65 -19.29
C LEU A 11 -28.80 4.07 -17.88
N GLY A 12 -29.27 4.79 -16.84
CA GLY A 12 -29.29 4.35 -15.43
C GLY A 12 -28.09 4.75 -14.57
N ARG A 13 -28.33 4.93 -13.27
CA ARG A 13 -27.31 5.13 -12.23
C ARG A 13 -26.49 3.83 -12.07
N ARG A 14 -25.16 3.91 -12.09
CA ARG A 14 -24.30 2.75 -11.89
C ARG A 14 -23.82 2.70 -10.45
N LEU A 15 -23.96 1.53 -9.81
CA LEU A 15 -23.38 1.28 -8.49
C LEU A 15 -21.86 1.15 -8.64
N PRO A 16 -21.05 2.05 -8.03
CA PRO A 16 -19.59 1.89 -8.04
C PRO A 16 -19.17 0.64 -7.26
N LEU A 17 -18.03 0.05 -7.60
CA LEU A 17 -17.38 -0.98 -6.81
C LEU A 17 -16.29 -0.30 -5.99
N VAL A 18 -16.35 -0.43 -4.66
CA VAL A 18 -15.34 0.07 -3.74
C VAL A 18 -14.83 -1.10 -2.92
N LEU A 19 -13.53 -1.37 -3.04
CA LEU A 19 -12.88 -2.45 -2.32
C LEU A 19 -12.33 -1.97 -0.99
N GLN A 20 -12.51 -2.78 0.07
CA GLN A 20 -11.93 -2.48 1.36
C GLN A 20 -10.40 -2.57 1.32
N THR A 21 -9.74 -1.72 2.08
CA THR A 21 -8.28 -1.67 2.20
C THR A 21 -7.80 -2.15 3.56
N GLU A 22 -8.65 -2.05 4.57
CA GLU A 22 -8.45 -2.62 5.91
C GLU A 22 -9.43 -3.77 6.13
N ALA A 23 -9.05 -4.74 6.97
CA ALA A 23 -9.85 -5.93 7.21
C ALA A 23 -11.26 -5.61 7.76
N THR A 24 -11.40 -4.49 8.45
CA THR A 24 -12.60 -4.08 9.21
C THR A 24 -13.48 -3.05 8.50
N GLU A 25 -13.17 -2.68 7.26
CA GLU A 25 -13.82 -1.56 6.53
C GLU A 25 -14.99 -1.97 5.63
N CYS A 26 -15.44 -3.23 5.65
CA CYS A 26 -16.51 -3.69 4.76
C CYS A 26 -17.77 -2.81 4.83
N GLY A 27 -18.17 -2.37 6.02
CA GLY A 27 -19.32 -1.48 6.21
C GLY A 27 -19.12 -0.09 5.59
N LEU A 28 -17.94 0.55 5.79
CA LEU A 28 -17.63 1.85 5.17
C LEU A 28 -17.58 1.75 3.65
N ALA A 29 -17.01 0.68 3.11
CA ALA A 29 -16.96 0.45 1.67
C ALA A 29 -18.38 0.27 1.08
N CYS A 30 -19.28 -0.44 1.79
CA CYS A 30 -20.69 -0.54 1.41
C CYS A 30 -21.36 0.83 1.40
N LEU A 31 -21.14 1.68 2.41
CA LEU A 31 -21.67 3.05 2.45
C LEU A 31 -21.11 3.91 1.32
N ALA A 32 -19.80 3.82 1.02
CA ALA A 32 -19.18 4.53 -0.10
C ALA A 32 -19.83 4.14 -1.44
N MET A 33 -20.08 2.84 -1.65
CA MET A 33 -20.76 2.35 -2.86
C MET A 33 -22.17 2.91 -3.00
N ILE A 34 -22.97 2.91 -1.92
CA ILE A 34 -24.36 3.40 -1.95
C ILE A 34 -24.40 4.93 -2.04
N ALA A 35 -23.57 5.64 -1.28
CA ALA A 35 -23.46 7.10 -1.37
C ALA A 35 -23.08 7.53 -2.80
N GLY A 36 -22.09 6.86 -3.40
CA GLY A 36 -21.68 7.07 -4.78
C GLY A 36 -22.78 6.78 -5.81
N TYR A 37 -23.62 5.75 -5.58
CA TYR A 37 -24.80 5.47 -6.40
C TYR A 37 -25.81 6.63 -6.39
N HIS A 38 -25.95 7.30 -5.25
CA HIS A 38 -26.83 8.46 -5.08
C HIS A 38 -26.19 9.80 -5.49
N GLY A 39 -24.89 9.81 -5.85
CA GLY A 39 -24.19 10.99 -6.37
C GLY A 39 -23.28 11.70 -5.36
N HIS A 40 -23.07 11.13 -4.18
CA HIS A 40 -22.07 11.58 -3.23
C HIS A 40 -20.80 10.71 -3.39
N HIS A 41 -19.88 11.16 -4.26
CA HIS A 41 -18.68 10.41 -4.58
C HIS A 41 -17.59 10.72 -3.56
N THR A 42 -17.53 9.91 -2.51
CA THR A 42 -16.48 9.99 -1.48
C THR A 42 -15.55 8.78 -1.55
N GLY A 43 -14.26 9.00 -1.36
CA GLY A 43 -13.28 7.92 -1.31
C GLY A 43 -13.28 7.23 0.08
N LEU A 44 -12.90 5.94 0.11
CA LEU A 44 -12.80 5.18 1.37
C LEU A 44 -11.84 5.84 2.37
N MET A 45 -10.75 6.44 1.88
CA MET A 45 -9.77 7.19 2.69
C MET A 45 -10.40 8.40 3.39
N GLU A 46 -11.30 9.13 2.72
CA GLU A 46 -12.00 10.28 3.29
C GLU A 46 -13.00 9.83 4.35
N LEU A 47 -13.76 8.75 4.07
CA LEU A 47 -14.69 8.16 5.04
C LEU A 47 -13.94 7.65 6.29
N ARG A 48 -12.80 7.02 6.12
CA ARG A 48 -11.92 6.58 7.22
C ARG A 48 -11.46 7.74 8.09
N ARG A 49 -11.07 8.85 7.46
CA ARG A 49 -10.63 10.06 8.16
C ARG A 49 -11.76 10.74 8.94
N ARG A 50 -12.99 10.66 8.40
CA ARG A 50 -14.18 11.27 9.01
C ARG A 50 -14.84 10.35 10.05
N PHE A 51 -14.78 9.03 9.85
CA PHE A 51 -15.41 8.02 10.71
C PHE A 51 -14.36 6.98 11.09
N SER A 52 -13.83 7.07 12.30
CA SER A 52 -12.90 6.06 12.81
C SER A 52 -13.62 4.72 13.01
N VAL A 53 -13.08 3.65 12.43
CA VAL A 53 -13.56 2.28 12.63
C VAL A 53 -12.60 1.53 13.55
N SER A 54 -13.17 0.78 14.47
CA SER A 54 -12.42 -0.08 15.38
C SER A 54 -11.73 -1.23 14.64
N LEU A 55 -10.66 -1.75 15.23
CA LEU A 55 -10.01 -2.99 14.79
C LEU A 55 -10.96 -4.20 14.83
N ASN A 56 -12.03 -4.14 15.63
CA ASN A 56 -13.06 -5.18 15.74
C ASN A 56 -14.15 -5.09 14.66
N GLY A 57 -14.08 -4.10 13.75
CA GLY A 57 -15.06 -3.87 12.70
C GLY A 57 -16.16 -2.89 13.10
N ILE A 58 -17.20 -2.85 12.28
CA ILE A 58 -18.37 -1.98 12.45
C ILE A 58 -19.63 -2.82 12.67
N SER A 59 -20.38 -2.55 13.73
CA SER A 59 -21.67 -3.18 13.96
C SER A 59 -22.76 -2.57 13.06
N LEU A 60 -23.87 -3.29 12.84
CA LEU A 60 -25.01 -2.75 12.08
C LEU A 60 -25.54 -1.43 12.66
N LYS A 61 -25.56 -1.29 14.00
CA LYS A 61 -25.97 -0.06 14.69
C LYS A 61 -25.05 1.12 14.32
N GLN A 62 -23.74 0.90 14.35
CA GLN A 62 -22.75 1.91 13.98
C GLN A 62 -22.83 2.24 12.50
N LEU A 63 -23.09 1.24 11.62
CA LEU A 63 -23.29 1.44 10.19
C LEU A 63 -24.49 2.37 9.90
N ILE A 64 -25.61 2.16 10.61
CA ILE A 64 -26.80 3.01 10.56
C ILE A 64 -26.48 4.44 11.00
N GLN A 65 -25.77 4.62 12.12
CA GLN A 65 -25.39 5.94 12.60
C GLN A 65 -24.47 6.68 11.64
N THR A 66 -23.52 5.96 11.02
CA THR A 66 -22.62 6.52 10.00
C THR A 66 -23.39 6.92 8.74
N ALA A 67 -24.37 6.08 8.32
CA ALA A 67 -25.25 6.41 7.19
C ALA A 67 -26.06 7.69 7.43
N HIS A 68 -26.64 7.87 8.61
CA HIS A 68 -27.37 9.09 8.99
C HIS A 68 -26.47 10.33 8.97
N ARG A 69 -25.23 10.23 9.46
CA ARG A 69 -24.24 11.33 9.38
C ARG A 69 -23.84 11.68 7.93
N LEU A 70 -24.03 10.77 6.99
CA LEU A 70 -23.88 11.00 5.55
C LEU A 70 -25.16 11.52 4.88
N GLY A 71 -26.23 11.74 5.64
CA GLY A 71 -27.53 12.20 5.12
C GLY A 71 -28.31 11.08 4.41
N LEU A 72 -28.01 9.81 4.72
CA LEU A 72 -28.74 8.65 4.20
C LEU A 72 -29.75 8.16 5.23
N GLY A 73 -31.03 8.11 4.85
CA GLY A 73 -32.08 7.43 5.59
C GLY A 73 -31.89 5.92 5.52
N THR A 74 -32.24 5.22 6.58
CA THR A 74 -31.99 3.78 6.69
C THR A 74 -33.20 3.02 7.20
N ARG A 75 -33.39 1.76 6.71
CA ARG A 75 -34.36 0.79 7.23
C ARG A 75 -33.70 -0.57 7.34
N ALA A 76 -33.46 -1.01 8.56
CA ALA A 76 -33.03 -2.37 8.81
C ALA A 76 -34.23 -3.33 8.75
N VAL A 77 -34.11 -4.39 7.98
CA VAL A 77 -35.17 -5.39 7.79
C VAL A 77 -34.62 -6.79 8.01
N LYS A 78 -35.44 -7.64 8.62
CA LYS A 78 -35.20 -9.09 8.70
C LYS A 78 -36.12 -9.76 7.69
N LEU A 79 -35.57 -10.61 6.82
CA LEU A 79 -36.33 -11.24 5.74
C LEU A 79 -35.78 -12.63 5.40
N ASP A 80 -36.61 -13.42 4.77
CA ASP A 80 -36.21 -14.71 4.21
C ASP A 80 -35.62 -14.57 2.80
N LEU A 81 -34.93 -15.61 2.34
CA LEU A 81 -34.24 -15.62 1.05
C LEU A 81 -35.18 -15.32 -0.13
N GLY A 82 -36.43 -15.81 -0.10
CA GLY A 82 -37.45 -15.59 -1.12
C GLY A 82 -37.89 -14.12 -1.28
N ASP A 83 -37.68 -13.31 -0.26
CA ASP A 83 -38.07 -11.90 -0.23
C ASP A 83 -36.97 -10.92 -0.66
N LEU A 84 -35.78 -11.41 -1.01
CA LEU A 84 -34.65 -10.57 -1.47
C LEU A 84 -35.04 -9.67 -2.66
N GLY A 85 -35.90 -10.16 -3.55
CA GLY A 85 -36.40 -9.39 -4.70
C GLY A 85 -37.33 -8.21 -4.35
N LYS A 86 -37.86 -8.16 -3.11
CA LYS A 86 -38.74 -7.08 -2.64
C LYS A 86 -37.97 -5.91 -2.04
N LEU A 87 -36.64 -6.05 -1.83
CA LEU A 87 -35.80 -4.99 -1.27
C LEU A 87 -35.61 -3.84 -2.25
N LYS A 88 -35.51 -2.63 -1.71
CA LYS A 88 -35.12 -1.44 -2.47
C LYS A 88 -33.63 -1.48 -2.75
N LEU A 89 -33.28 -1.73 -4.01
CA LEU A 89 -31.88 -1.84 -4.46
C LEU A 89 -31.27 -0.49 -4.85
N PRO A 90 -29.95 -0.30 -4.65
CA PRO A 90 -29.02 -1.17 -3.94
C PRO A 90 -29.20 -1.10 -2.42
N CYS A 91 -28.93 -2.22 -1.71
CA CYS A 91 -29.02 -2.31 -0.26
C CYS A 91 -27.84 -3.10 0.31
N VAL A 92 -27.56 -2.95 1.61
CA VAL A 92 -26.51 -3.70 2.30
C VAL A 92 -27.09 -4.98 2.88
N LEU A 93 -26.40 -6.11 2.69
CA LEU A 93 -26.70 -7.38 3.34
C LEU A 93 -25.64 -7.69 4.39
N HIS A 94 -26.08 -8.23 5.53
CA HIS A 94 -25.19 -8.81 6.53
C HIS A 94 -24.83 -10.25 6.12
N TRP A 95 -23.52 -10.56 6.12
CA TRP A 95 -22.95 -11.71 5.44
C TRP A 95 -22.04 -12.49 6.38
N ASN A 96 -22.12 -13.82 6.41
CA ASN A 96 -21.28 -14.72 7.23
C ASN A 96 -21.12 -14.29 8.71
N PHE A 97 -22.09 -13.54 9.28
CA PHE A 97 -22.08 -13.00 10.64
C PHE A 97 -20.95 -12.01 10.98
N ASN A 98 -20.03 -11.75 10.06
CA ASN A 98 -18.86 -10.89 10.29
C ASN A 98 -18.55 -9.92 9.14
N HIS A 99 -19.41 -9.87 8.11
CA HIS A 99 -19.13 -9.09 6.89
C HIS A 99 -20.38 -8.37 6.37
N PHE A 100 -20.18 -7.32 5.56
CA PHE A 100 -21.23 -6.59 4.85
C PHE A 100 -20.94 -6.57 3.37
N VAL A 101 -21.98 -6.78 2.54
CA VAL A 101 -21.93 -6.73 1.09
C VAL A 101 -23.08 -5.91 0.53
N VAL A 102 -22.94 -5.34 -0.67
CA VAL A 102 -24.01 -4.57 -1.33
C VAL A 102 -24.73 -5.46 -2.35
N LEU A 103 -26.04 -5.63 -2.19
CA LEU A 103 -26.89 -6.29 -3.16
C LEU A 103 -27.23 -5.31 -4.28
N LYS A 104 -26.79 -5.64 -5.50
CA LYS A 104 -26.99 -4.82 -6.70
C LYS A 104 -28.22 -5.20 -7.49
N ALA A 105 -28.43 -6.50 -7.68
CA ALA A 105 -29.55 -7.06 -8.44
C ALA A 105 -29.85 -8.48 -7.99
N VAL A 106 -31.11 -8.88 -8.09
CA VAL A 106 -31.57 -10.27 -7.89
C VAL A 106 -32.34 -10.67 -9.15
N ASP A 107 -32.05 -11.83 -9.68
CA ASP A 107 -32.79 -12.43 -10.80
C ASP A 107 -33.13 -13.91 -10.45
N GLY A 108 -33.96 -14.55 -11.28
CA GLY A 108 -34.36 -15.94 -11.06
C GLY A 108 -33.21 -16.97 -11.07
N ARG A 109 -31.98 -16.54 -11.39
CA ARG A 109 -30.78 -17.37 -11.43
C ARG A 109 -29.82 -17.10 -10.27
N GLY A 110 -30.06 -16.05 -9.45
CA GLY A 110 -29.22 -15.71 -8.31
C GLY A 110 -29.16 -14.21 -8.00
N ALA A 111 -28.17 -13.83 -7.19
CA ALA A 111 -27.93 -12.44 -6.79
C ALA A 111 -26.59 -11.92 -7.31
N VAL A 112 -26.57 -10.65 -7.71
CA VAL A 112 -25.34 -9.92 -8.06
C VAL A 112 -24.98 -9.05 -6.88
N LEU A 113 -23.83 -9.33 -6.29
CA LEU A 113 -23.28 -8.64 -5.12
C LEU A 113 -22.05 -7.82 -5.49
N HIS A 114 -21.93 -6.65 -4.89
CA HIS A 114 -20.66 -5.95 -4.77
C HIS A 114 -20.11 -6.25 -3.36
N ASP A 115 -19.13 -7.11 -3.30
CA ASP A 115 -18.47 -7.52 -2.06
C ASP A 115 -17.20 -6.67 -1.89
N PRO A 116 -17.11 -5.86 -0.82
CA PRO A 116 -15.92 -5.03 -0.56
C PRO A 116 -14.62 -5.83 -0.50
N ALA A 117 -14.73 -7.06 -0.07
CA ALA A 117 -13.59 -7.95 0.04
C ALA A 117 -13.32 -8.73 -1.26
N HIS A 118 -14.31 -9.11 -2.07
CA HIS A 118 -14.18 -10.04 -3.20
C HIS A 118 -14.49 -9.42 -4.58
N GLY A 119 -14.88 -8.15 -4.64
CA GLY A 119 -15.29 -7.53 -5.90
C GLY A 119 -16.73 -7.87 -6.30
N GLN A 120 -17.05 -7.76 -7.57
CA GLN A 120 -18.39 -8.08 -8.06
C GLN A 120 -18.53 -9.61 -8.21
N ARG A 121 -19.49 -10.19 -7.49
CA ARG A 121 -19.80 -11.63 -7.55
C ARG A 121 -21.23 -11.86 -8.01
N ARG A 122 -21.44 -12.93 -8.77
CA ARG A 122 -22.77 -13.46 -9.09
C ARG A 122 -22.88 -14.84 -8.44
N LEU A 123 -23.77 -14.96 -7.46
CA LEU A 123 -23.93 -16.16 -6.65
C LEU A 123 -25.30 -16.78 -6.91
N GLY A 124 -25.38 -18.10 -6.97
CA GLY A 124 -26.63 -18.82 -6.99
C GLY A 124 -27.37 -18.70 -5.65
N LEU A 125 -28.70 -18.87 -5.64
CA LEU A 125 -29.51 -18.73 -4.43
C LEU A 125 -29.09 -19.67 -3.29
N GLU A 126 -28.60 -20.87 -3.60
CA GLU A 126 -28.07 -21.81 -2.60
C GLU A 126 -26.83 -21.26 -1.89
N GLU A 127 -25.93 -20.64 -2.66
CA GLU A 127 -24.71 -20.05 -2.13
C GLU A 127 -25.00 -18.78 -1.30
N VAL A 128 -25.98 -17.99 -1.76
CA VAL A 128 -26.51 -16.84 -1.00
C VAL A 128 -27.12 -17.33 0.32
N SER A 129 -27.90 -18.41 0.32
CA SER A 129 -28.52 -18.99 1.52
C SER A 129 -27.52 -19.41 2.59
N ARG A 130 -26.35 -19.90 2.20
CA ARG A 130 -25.29 -20.33 3.14
C ARG A 130 -24.64 -19.17 3.88
N SER A 131 -24.64 -17.99 3.28
CA SER A 131 -23.87 -16.83 3.78
C SER A 131 -24.75 -15.68 4.27
N PHE A 132 -25.94 -15.52 3.72
CA PHE A 132 -26.88 -14.46 4.11
C PHE A 132 -27.51 -14.75 5.47
N THR A 133 -27.42 -13.79 6.41
CA THR A 133 -27.87 -13.95 7.79
C THR A 133 -29.35 -13.61 8.02
N GLY A 134 -30.08 -13.26 6.95
CA GLY A 134 -31.47 -12.79 7.04
C GLY A 134 -31.61 -11.31 7.38
N VAL A 135 -30.54 -10.54 7.46
CA VAL A 135 -30.57 -9.11 7.79
C VAL A 135 -30.11 -8.26 6.61
N ALA A 136 -30.94 -7.29 6.20
CA ALA A 136 -30.63 -6.32 5.17
C ALA A 136 -30.84 -4.89 5.69
N LEU A 137 -30.09 -3.94 5.11
CA LEU A 137 -30.20 -2.51 5.39
C LEU A 137 -30.47 -1.80 4.08
N GLU A 138 -31.69 -1.26 3.94
CA GLU A 138 -32.05 -0.37 2.83
C GLU A 138 -31.60 1.04 3.14
N LEU A 139 -31.09 1.76 2.11
CA LEU A 139 -30.60 3.12 2.25
C LEU A 139 -31.14 4.00 1.11
N TRP A 140 -31.44 5.26 1.43
CA TRP A 140 -31.91 6.28 0.47
C TRP A 140 -31.44 7.67 0.91
N PRO A 141 -31.29 8.64 -0.01
CA PRO A 141 -30.93 10.00 0.35
C PRO A 141 -32.08 10.70 1.08
N GLU A 142 -31.77 11.39 2.18
CA GLU A 142 -32.65 12.30 2.90
C GLU A 142 -32.47 13.77 2.43
N SER A 143 -33.25 14.68 2.98
CA SER A 143 -33.23 16.12 2.62
C SER A 143 -31.87 16.79 2.88
N GLY A 144 -31.05 16.25 3.79
CA GLY A 144 -29.70 16.73 4.09
C GLY A 144 -28.59 16.06 3.27
N PHE A 145 -28.92 15.21 2.29
CA PHE A 145 -27.91 14.50 1.50
C PHE A 145 -27.29 15.43 0.45
N GLU A 146 -26.00 15.74 0.63
CA GLU A 146 -25.25 16.56 -0.31
C GLU A 146 -24.63 15.71 -1.41
N LYS A 147 -24.83 16.11 -2.66
CA LYS A 147 -24.13 15.51 -3.79
C LYS A 147 -22.72 16.09 -3.86
N GLN A 148 -21.73 15.22 -3.87
CA GLN A 148 -20.33 15.61 -3.97
C GLN A 148 -19.73 15.00 -5.24
N GLU A 149 -19.06 15.82 -6.03
CA GLU A 149 -18.28 15.32 -7.17
C GLU A 149 -17.13 14.46 -6.70
N ALA A 150 -16.70 13.54 -7.57
CA ALA A 150 -15.55 12.69 -7.26
C ALA A 150 -14.33 13.55 -6.90
N PRO A 151 -13.60 13.20 -5.83
CA PRO A 151 -12.41 13.94 -5.43
C PRO A 151 -11.44 14.06 -6.61
N PRO A 152 -10.69 15.18 -6.69
CA PRO A 152 -9.77 15.42 -7.80
C PRO A 152 -8.79 14.25 -7.93
N ARG A 153 -8.54 13.83 -9.16
CA ARG A 153 -7.63 12.72 -9.46
C ARG A 153 -6.27 12.98 -8.86
N ILE A 154 -5.71 11.97 -8.23
CA ILE A 154 -4.41 12.02 -7.58
C ILE A 154 -3.34 12.40 -8.62
N LYS A 155 -2.58 13.44 -8.35
CA LYS A 155 -1.46 13.86 -9.20
C LYS A 155 -0.26 12.95 -8.93
N LEU A 156 -0.09 11.90 -9.73
CA LEU A 156 0.99 10.91 -9.59
C LEU A 156 2.38 11.54 -9.48
N LEU A 157 2.67 12.57 -10.28
CA LEU A 157 3.95 13.28 -10.25
C LEU A 157 4.23 14.00 -8.91
N GLY A 158 3.17 14.47 -8.22
CA GLY A 158 3.32 15.10 -6.91
C GLY A 158 3.67 14.12 -5.78
N MET A 159 3.41 12.82 -5.99
CA MET A 159 3.65 11.77 -4.99
C MET A 159 5.12 11.28 -4.96
N LEU A 160 5.90 11.62 -5.97
CA LEU A 160 7.22 11.03 -6.20
C LEU A 160 8.36 11.82 -5.55
N GLY A 161 8.05 12.98 -4.96
CA GLY A 161 9.02 13.83 -4.28
C GLY A 161 9.99 14.55 -5.24
N LYS A 162 11.04 15.14 -4.69
CA LYS A 162 12.05 15.87 -5.46
C LYS A 162 12.96 14.89 -6.19
N VAL A 163 13.12 15.10 -7.50
CA VAL A 163 14.00 14.32 -8.37
C VAL A 163 15.12 15.22 -8.87
N THR A 164 16.36 14.79 -8.70
CA THR A 164 17.55 15.53 -9.15
C THR A 164 18.06 14.97 -10.47
N GLY A 165 18.56 15.85 -11.37
CA GLY A 165 19.20 15.45 -12.64
C GLY A 165 18.27 15.09 -13.80
N LEU A 166 16.94 15.13 -13.62
CA LEU A 166 15.96 14.71 -14.62
C LEU A 166 16.03 15.51 -15.91
N TYR A 167 16.11 16.85 -15.82
CA TYR A 167 16.06 17.74 -16.99
C TYR A 167 17.22 17.54 -17.96
N ARG A 168 18.43 17.32 -17.44
CA ARG A 168 19.61 17.09 -18.28
C ARG A 168 19.51 15.79 -19.07
N SER A 169 19.15 14.70 -18.38
CA SER A 169 18.97 13.39 -19.02
C SER A 169 17.83 13.41 -20.03
N LEU A 170 16.72 14.09 -19.70
CA LEU A 170 15.58 14.24 -20.61
C LEU A 170 15.98 14.99 -21.88
N ALA A 171 16.71 16.11 -21.76
CA ALA A 171 17.20 16.86 -22.91
C ALA A 171 18.12 16.03 -23.81
N GLN A 172 19.04 15.24 -23.22
CA GLN A 172 19.93 14.35 -23.97
C GLN A 172 19.13 13.29 -24.74
N VAL A 173 18.14 12.65 -24.10
CA VAL A 173 17.32 11.63 -24.76
C VAL A 173 16.48 12.24 -25.88
N LEU A 174 15.89 13.43 -25.68
CA LEU A 174 15.12 14.13 -26.70
C LEU A 174 15.98 14.51 -27.91
N LEU A 175 17.21 14.97 -27.69
CA LEU A 175 18.15 15.31 -28.77
C LEU A 175 18.54 14.07 -29.60
N LEU A 176 18.93 12.97 -28.93
CA LEU A 176 19.27 11.70 -29.57
C LEU A 176 18.09 11.12 -30.36
N ALA A 177 16.91 11.27 -29.79
CA ALA A 177 15.70 10.80 -30.43
C ALA A 177 15.35 11.67 -31.66
N GLY A 178 15.48 12.99 -31.58
CA GLY A 178 15.32 13.86 -32.75
C GLY A 178 16.24 13.47 -33.89
N ALA A 179 17.51 13.12 -33.61
CA ALA A 179 18.44 12.63 -34.63
C ALA A 179 17.95 11.30 -35.26
N LEU A 180 17.44 10.36 -34.42
CA LEU A 180 16.87 9.09 -34.91
C LEU A 180 15.64 9.30 -35.79
N GLU A 181 14.82 10.31 -35.49
CA GLU A 181 13.65 10.65 -36.29
C GLU A 181 14.04 11.13 -37.69
N VAL A 182 15.08 11.97 -37.80
CA VAL A 182 15.60 12.38 -39.11
C VAL A 182 16.07 11.17 -39.93
N PHE A 183 16.82 10.23 -39.32
CA PHE A 183 17.26 9.02 -40.02
C PHE A 183 16.08 8.14 -40.45
N SER A 184 15.05 8.04 -39.61
CA SER A 184 13.84 7.26 -39.91
C SER A 184 13.03 7.85 -41.08
N LEU A 185 12.99 9.18 -41.21
CA LEU A 185 12.36 9.87 -42.36
C LEU A 185 13.14 9.70 -43.67
N ILE A 186 14.46 9.57 -43.61
CA ILE A 186 15.33 9.41 -44.81
C ILE A 186 15.30 7.94 -45.29
N SER A 187 15.17 6.99 -44.38
CA SER A 187 15.29 5.53 -44.73
C SER A 187 14.38 5.06 -45.85
N PRO A 188 13.10 5.46 -46.02
CA PRO A 188 12.25 5.01 -47.14
C PRO A 188 12.71 5.48 -48.50
N PHE A 189 13.49 6.56 -48.60
CA PHE A 189 14.04 7.03 -49.91
C PHE A 189 14.98 6.02 -50.57
N PHE A 190 15.65 5.18 -49.76
CA PHE A 190 16.50 4.13 -50.32
C PHE A 190 15.72 3.22 -51.29
N LEU A 191 14.58 2.71 -50.84
CA LEU A 191 13.75 1.83 -51.61
C LEU A 191 13.12 2.55 -52.83
N GLN A 192 12.65 3.78 -52.61
CA GLN A 192 12.09 4.61 -53.65
C GLN A 192 13.13 4.87 -54.78
N TRP A 193 14.32 5.38 -54.46
CA TRP A 193 15.35 5.68 -55.47
C TRP A 193 15.90 4.46 -56.14
N THR A 194 16.00 3.32 -55.42
CA THR A 194 16.42 2.07 -56.00
C THR A 194 15.43 1.60 -57.07
N ILE A 195 14.11 1.67 -56.80
CA ILE A 195 13.08 1.21 -57.76
C ILE A 195 12.95 2.19 -58.93
N ASP A 196 12.84 3.51 -58.65
CA ASP A 196 12.46 4.47 -59.66
C ASP A 196 13.64 4.91 -60.54
N ASN A 197 14.88 4.91 -60.00
CA ASN A 197 16.06 5.40 -60.74
C ASN A 197 17.00 4.23 -61.09
N VAL A 198 17.46 3.44 -60.14
CA VAL A 198 18.53 2.46 -60.35
C VAL A 198 18.05 1.30 -61.23
N ILE A 199 16.87 0.72 -60.92
CA ILE A 199 16.35 -0.44 -61.71
C ILE A 199 15.96 0.02 -63.10
N VAL A 200 15.39 1.18 -63.28
CA VAL A 200 14.94 1.71 -64.56
C VAL A 200 16.12 2.09 -65.45
N SER A 201 17.23 2.61 -64.86
CA SER A 201 18.45 3.00 -65.64
C SER A 201 19.49 1.89 -65.73
N GLU A 202 19.31 0.73 -65.06
CA GLU A 202 20.30 -0.36 -64.94
C GLU A 202 21.68 0.09 -64.38
N ASP A 203 21.71 1.20 -63.61
CA ASP A 203 22.95 1.81 -63.12
C ASP A 203 23.45 1.12 -61.84
N ARG A 204 24.45 0.23 -62.00
CA ARG A 204 25.07 -0.52 -60.90
C ARG A 204 25.94 0.32 -60.00
N ASP A 205 26.52 1.38 -60.49
CA ASP A 205 27.42 2.28 -59.74
C ASP A 205 26.57 3.13 -58.79
N LEU A 206 25.42 3.62 -59.26
CA LEU A 206 24.46 4.33 -58.41
C LEU A 206 23.91 3.38 -57.32
N LEU A 207 23.61 2.10 -57.65
CA LEU A 207 23.16 1.11 -56.66
C LEU A 207 24.21 0.96 -55.54
N SER A 208 25.47 0.78 -55.92
CA SER A 208 26.55 0.59 -54.96
C SER A 208 26.75 1.84 -54.05
N THR A 209 26.64 3.02 -54.65
CA THR A 209 26.73 4.29 -53.90
C THR A 209 25.58 4.45 -52.91
N LEU A 210 24.34 4.16 -53.31
CA LEU A 210 23.19 4.20 -52.44
C LEU A 210 23.28 3.16 -51.29
N ALA A 211 23.70 1.93 -51.63
CA ALA A 211 23.86 0.87 -50.63
C ALA A 211 24.91 1.24 -49.59
N ILE A 212 26.04 1.81 -49.96
CA ILE A 212 27.06 2.28 -49.01
C ILE A 212 26.53 3.45 -48.18
N GLY A 213 25.90 4.46 -48.82
CA GLY A 213 25.35 5.62 -48.10
C GLY A 213 24.29 5.27 -47.07
N PHE A 214 23.29 4.46 -47.46
CA PHE A 214 22.26 4.01 -46.54
C PHE A 214 22.75 2.94 -45.54
N GLY A 215 23.77 2.16 -45.90
CA GLY A 215 24.49 1.31 -44.96
C GLY A 215 25.18 2.08 -43.84
N LEU A 216 25.86 3.17 -44.16
CA LEU A 216 26.44 4.09 -43.16
C LEU A 216 25.35 4.75 -42.31
N LEU A 217 24.26 5.19 -42.95
CA LEU A 217 23.10 5.75 -42.21
C LEU A 217 22.51 4.73 -41.22
N LEU A 218 22.36 3.46 -41.61
CA LEU A 218 21.89 2.39 -40.73
C LEU A 218 22.85 2.19 -39.55
N LEU A 219 24.17 2.15 -39.80
CA LEU A 219 25.16 2.04 -38.70
C LEU A 219 25.10 3.22 -37.73
N MET A 220 24.96 4.44 -38.23
CA MET A 220 24.77 5.64 -37.41
C MET A 220 23.47 5.58 -36.61
N GLN A 221 22.39 5.14 -37.24
CA GLN A 221 21.09 4.94 -36.58
C GLN A 221 21.17 3.94 -35.42
N GLN A 222 21.85 2.80 -35.63
CA GLN A 222 22.06 1.80 -34.58
C GLN A 222 22.95 2.33 -33.44
N ALA A 223 24.01 3.03 -33.76
CA ALA A 223 24.88 3.64 -32.74
C ALA A 223 24.14 4.67 -31.87
N VAL A 224 23.39 5.59 -32.51
CA VAL A 224 22.59 6.59 -31.79
C VAL A 224 21.46 5.93 -30.97
N SER A 225 20.82 4.89 -31.53
CA SER A 225 19.80 4.11 -30.82
C SER A 225 20.38 3.42 -29.58
N GLY A 226 21.58 2.84 -29.69
CA GLY A 226 22.31 2.23 -28.59
C GLY A 226 22.63 3.24 -27.47
N VAL A 227 23.17 4.40 -27.82
CA VAL A 227 23.46 5.48 -26.86
C VAL A 227 22.17 5.97 -26.20
N ARG A 228 21.09 6.18 -26.94
CA ARG A 228 19.79 6.55 -26.40
C ARG A 228 19.27 5.49 -25.40
N ALA A 229 19.32 4.21 -25.78
CA ALA A 229 18.88 3.12 -24.90
C ALA A 229 19.69 3.08 -23.61
N TRP A 230 21.01 3.31 -23.69
CA TRP A 230 21.90 3.39 -22.53
C TRP A 230 21.53 4.54 -21.60
N VAL A 231 21.34 5.75 -22.13
CA VAL A 231 20.95 6.93 -21.33
C VAL A 231 19.58 6.72 -20.69
N MET A 232 18.62 6.14 -21.44
CA MET A 232 17.29 5.78 -20.93
C MET A 232 17.36 4.79 -19.77
N MET A 233 18.14 3.72 -19.92
CA MET A 233 18.34 2.72 -18.88
C MET A 233 18.90 3.36 -17.61
N HIS A 234 19.94 4.16 -17.74
CA HIS A 234 20.57 4.85 -16.61
C HIS A 234 19.60 5.81 -15.91
N MET A 235 18.90 6.63 -16.68
CA MET A 235 17.90 7.57 -16.16
C MET A 235 16.75 6.82 -15.45
N SER A 236 16.21 5.76 -16.05
CA SER A 236 15.13 4.96 -15.46
C SER A 236 15.57 4.32 -14.15
N THR A 237 16.78 3.78 -14.09
CA THR A 237 17.33 3.16 -12.87
C THR A 237 17.49 4.20 -11.75
N LEU A 238 18.09 5.36 -12.04
CA LEU A 238 18.27 6.44 -11.06
C LEU A 238 16.93 6.94 -10.51
N LEU A 239 15.95 7.15 -11.38
CA LEU A 239 14.60 7.54 -10.99
C LEU A 239 13.94 6.48 -10.12
N GLY A 240 14.09 5.20 -10.50
CA GLY A 240 13.55 4.07 -9.74
C GLY A 240 14.10 4.02 -8.33
N VAL A 241 15.42 4.15 -8.16
CA VAL A 241 16.07 4.16 -6.85
C VAL A 241 15.61 5.36 -6.02
N GLN A 242 15.57 6.57 -6.59
CA GLN A 242 15.13 7.77 -5.86
C GLN A 242 13.66 7.67 -5.41
N TRP A 243 12.77 7.20 -6.27
CA TRP A 243 11.35 7.07 -5.93
C TRP A 243 11.10 6.00 -4.88
N GLN A 244 11.74 4.84 -5.02
CA GLN A 244 11.64 3.78 -4.00
C GLN A 244 12.18 4.26 -2.66
N ALA A 245 13.34 4.94 -2.64
CA ALA A 245 13.92 5.50 -1.44
C ALA A 245 13.02 6.56 -0.78
N ASN A 246 12.42 7.46 -1.58
CA ASN A 246 11.50 8.47 -1.08
C ASN A 246 10.24 7.86 -0.45
N VAL A 247 9.61 6.90 -1.15
CA VAL A 247 8.40 6.23 -0.64
C VAL A 247 8.72 5.35 0.56
N PHE A 248 9.85 4.66 0.57
CA PHE A 248 10.30 3.87 1.72
C PHE A 248 10.60 4.75 2.93
N SER A 249 11.30 5.87 2.74
CA SER A 249 11.52 6.85 3.80
C SER A 249 10.22 7.42 4.36
N HIS A 250 9.22 7.66 3.51
CA HIS A 250 7.91 8.10 3.94
C HIS A 250 7.18 6.99 4.72
N LEU A 251 7.22 5.75 4.22
CA LEU A 251 6.62 4.58 4.87
C LEU A 251 7.17 4.38 6.29
N LEU A 252 8.48 4.54 6.50
CA LEU A 252 9.11 4.43 7.82
C LEU A 252 8.69 5.53 8.80
N ARG A 253 8.17 6.65 8.29
CA ARG A 253 7.67 7.77 9.11
C ARG A 253 6.17 7.68 9.43
N LEU A 254 5.47 6.66 8.91
CA LEU A 254 4.06 6.49 9.21
C LEU A 254 3.85 5.97 10.64
N PRO A 255 2.72 6.32 11.28
CA PRO A 255 2.39 5.84 12.62
C PRO A 255 2.33 4.31 12.69
N ALA A 256 2.71 3.71 13.82
CA ALA A 256 2.64 2.27 14.02
C ALA A 256 1.24 1.69 13.77
N GLN A 257 0.19 2.45 14.12
CA GLN A 257 -1.21 2.09 13.84
C GLN A 257 -1.50 1.83 12.35
N TYR A 258 -0.76 2.47 11.43
CA TYR A 258 -0.91 2.23 10.00
C TYR A 258 -0.61 0.76 9.66
N PHE A 259 0.41 0.19 10.28
CA PHE A 259 0.86 -1.19 10.07
C PHE A 259 -0.02 -2.21 10.82
N GLU A 260 -0.46 -1.88 12.03
CA GLU A 260 -1.32 -2.75 12.85
C GLU A 260 -2.69 -3.01 12.21
N LYS A 261 -3.24 -2.02 11.51
CA LYS A 261 -4.54 -2.12 10.83
C LYS A 261 -4.51 -2.83 9.48
N ARG A 262 -3.33 -3.16 8.94
CA ARG A 262 -3.15 -3.69 7.58
C ARG A 262 -2.40 -5.00 7.55
N HIS A 263 -2.78 -5.83 6.60
CA HIS A 263 -2.01 -7.05 6.33
C HIS A 263 -0.67 -6.69 5.69
N LEU A 264 0.41 -7.31 6.15
CA LEU A 264 1.77 -7.06 5.62
C LEU A 264 1.83 -7.25 4.10
N GLY A 265 1.18 -8.30 3.57
CA GLY A 265 1.13 -8.55 2.13
C GLY A 265 0.50 -7.42 1.32
N ASP A 266 -0.48 -6.71 1.90
CA ASP A 266 -1.10 -5.55 1.26
C ASP A 266 -0.14 -4.36 1.23
N VAL A 267 0.56 -4.08 2.32
CA VAL A 267 1.59 -3.02 2.39
C VAL A 267 2.70 -3.27 1.36
N VAL A 268 3.22 -4.51 1.28
CA VAL A 268 4.25 -4.92 0.31
C VAL A 268 3.74 -4.75 -1.12
N SER A 269 2.51 -5.19 -1.40
CA SER A 269 1.88 -5.08 -2.73
C SER A 269 1.67 -3.62 -3.16
N ARG A 270 1.31 -2.72 -2.22
CA ARG A 270 1.16 -1.28 -2.48
C ARG A 270 2.51 -0.61 -2.71
N PHE A 271 3.51 -0.96 -1.93
CA PHE A 271 4.87 -0.48 -2.15
C PHE A 271 5.40 -0.93 -3.53
N GLY A 272 5.11 -2.17 -3.96
CA GLY A 272 5.45 -2.67 -5.29
C GLY A 272 4.83 -1.87 -6.45
N ALA A 273 3.72 -1.15 -6.22
CA ALA A 273 3.12 -0.27 -7.22
C ALA A 273 4.06 0.87 -7.65
N VAL A 274 5.02 1.29 -6.80
CA VAL A 274 6.03 2.30 -7.13
C VAL A 274 6.81 1.90 -8.38
N ASN A 275 7.23 0.64 -8.47
CA ASN A 275 7.98 0.13 -9.62
C ASN A 275 7.15 0.19 -10.91
N SER A 276 5.90 -0.26 -10.85
CA SER A 276 5.00 -0.21 -12.01
C SER A 276 4.75 1.22 -12.47
N ILE A 277 4.52 2.15 -11.53
CA ILE A 277 4.33 3.56 -11.84
C ILE A 277 5.59 4.15 -12.48
N GLN A 278 6.76 3.89 -11.87
CA GLN A 278 8.04 4.42 -12.37
C GLN A 278 8.35 3.93 -13.78
N GLN A 279 8.28 2.62 -14.02
CA GLN A 279 8.57 2.05 -15.33
C GLN A 279 7.64 2.60 -16.41
N THR A 280 6.33 2.62 -16.13
CA THR A 280 5.35 3.12 -17.10
C THR A 280 5.49 4.63 -17.33
N LEU A 281 5.64 5.45 -16.28
CA LEU A 281 5.81 6.90 -16.47
C LEU A 281 7.07 7.24 -17.25
N THR A 282 8.21 6.59 -16.93
CA THR A 282 9.48 6.86 -17.61
C THR A 282 9.42 6.45 -19.08
N ALA A 283 8.93 5.24 -19.37
CA ALA A 283 8.82 4.74 -20.73
C ALA A 283 7.73 5.47 -21.52
N ALA A 284 6.52 5.65 -20.94
CA ALA A 284 5.38 6.21 -21.65
C ALA A 284 5.55 7.70 -21.97
N PHE A 285 6.04 8.50 -21.02
CA PHE A 285 6.18 9.94 -21.26
C PHE A 285 7.16 10.24 -22.39
N LEU A 286 8.30 9.57 -22.36
CA LEU A 286 9.34 9.83 -23.35
C LEU A 286 8.94 9.29 -24.74
N SER A 287 8.41 8.09 -24.79
CA SER A 287 7.87 7.54 -26.05
C SER A 287 6.75 8.42 -26.62
N ALA A 288 5.84 8.93 -25.76
CA ALA A 288 4.72 9.76 -26.23
C ALA A 288 5.19 11.06 -26.89
N VAL A 289 6.22 11.72 -26.34
CA VAL A 289 6.77 12.95 -26.95
C VAL A 289 7.36 12.67 -28.33
N LEU A 290 8.12 11.57 -28.44
CA LEU A 290 8.82 11.19 -29.68
C LEU A 290 7.83 10.67 -30.74
N ASP A 291 6.95 9.77 -30.34
CA ASP A 291 5.92 9.21 -31.22
C ASP A 291 4.97 10.32 -31.71
N GLY A 292 4.73 11.36 -30.88
CA GLY A 292 3.95 12.54 -31.27
C GLY A 292 4.61 13.36 -32.35
N LEU A 293 5.91 13.67 -32.20
CA LEU A 293 6.68 14.41 -33.21
C LEU A 293 6.73 13.63 -34.54
N MET A 294 7.03 12.35 -34.47
CA MET A 294 7.11 11.48 -35.64
C MET A 294 5.77 11.30 -36.34
N THR A 295 4.69 11.19 -35.58
CA THR A 295 3.33 11.11 -36.14
C THR A 295 3.06 12.33 -37.06
N VAL A 296 3.41 13.54 -36.60
CA VAL A 296 3.21 14.75 -37.41
C VAL A 296 4.10 14.73 -38.67
N ALA A 297 5.37 14.33 -38.52
CA ALA A 297 6.31 14.28 -39.63
C ALA A 297 5.92 13.22 -40.68
N THR A 298 5.61 11.99 -40.25
CA THR A 298 5.19 10.91 -41.16
C THR A 298 3.85 11.20 -41.82
N LEU A 299 2.89 11.78 -41.09
CA LEU A 299 1.61 12.23 -41.67
C LEU A 299 1.84 13.31 -42.71
N GLY A 300 2.72 14.29 -42.47
CA GLY A 300 3.11 15.29 -43.44
C GLY A 300 3.67 14.69 -44.72
N MET A 301 4.58 13.71 -44.62
CA MET A 301 5.10 12.96 -45.76
C MET A 301 3.99 12.21 -46.50
N MET A 302 3.12 11.51 -45.82
CA MET A 302 2.00 10.77 -46.41
C MET A 302 1.03 11.67 -47.19
N LEU A 303 0.74 12.86 -46.65
CA LEU A 303 -0.12 13.86 -47.31
C LEU A 303 0.55 14.48 -48.52
N LEU A 304 1.87 14.65 -48.53
CA LEU A 304 2.63 15.11 -49.68
C LEU A 304 2.66 14.10 -50.85
N TYR A 305 2.70 12.79 -50.51
CA TYR A 305 2.69 11.72 -51.49
C TYR A 305 1.29 11.46 -52.05
N SER A 306 0.28 11.21 -51.19
CA SER A 306 -1.07 10.90 -51.60
C SER A 306 -2.08 11.19 -50.48
N PRO A 307 -2.86 12.29 -50.58
CA PRO A 307 -3.90 12.60 -49.62
C PRO A 307 -4.99 11.52 -49.51
N PRO A 308 -5.46 10.87 -50.61
CA PRO A 308 -6.50 9.87 -50.47
C PRO A 308 -6.04 8.59 -49.76
N LEU A 309 -4.79 8.17 -49.97
CA LEU A 309 -4.25 7.02 -49.22
C LEU A 309 -4.00 7.38 -47.75
N ALA A 310 -3.56 8.60 -47.45
CA ALA A 310 -3.39 9.07 -46.08
C ALA A 310 -4.74 9.14 -45.30
N ALA A 311 -5.83 9.47 -45.98
CA ALA A 311 -7.17 9.47 -45.37
C ALA A 311 -7.60 8.05 -44.92
N ILE A 312 -7.21 7.00 -45.62
CA ILE A 312 -7.49 5.61 -45.23
C ILE A 312 -6.76 5.29 -43.92
N ALA A 313 -5.48 5.63 -43.82
CA ALA A 313 -4.69 5.44 -42.59
C ALA A 313 -5.25 6.21 -41.39
N ILE A 314 -5.64 7.47 -41.60
CA ILE A 314 -6.32 8.28 -40.56
C ILE A 314 -7.63 7.65 -40.11
N ALA A 315 -8.45 7.12 -41.05
CA ALA A 315 -9.70 6.46 -40.72
C ALA A 315 -9.45 5.18 -39.91
N ALA A 316 -8.48 4.36 -40.29
CA ALA A 316 -8.09 3.15 -39.56
C ALA A 316 -7.62 3.49 -38.15
N MET A 317 -6.78 4.52 -37.98
CA MET A 317 -6.33 4.98 -36.66
C MET A 317 -7.44 5.53 -35.80
N SER A 318 -8.40 6.23 -36.40
CA SER A 318 -9.59 6.72 -35.68
C SER A 318 -10.46 5.57 -35.17
N LEU A 319 -10.62 4.52 -35.98
CA LEU A 319 -11.35 3.30 -35.61
C LEU A 319 -10.60 2.53 -34.51
N TYR A 320 -9.26 2.45 -34.60
CA TYR A 320 -8.40 1.90 -33.55
C TYR A 320 -8.57 2.63 -32.22
N ALA A 321 -8.53 3.96 -32.21
CA ALA A 321 -8.71 4.77 -31.01
C ALA A 321 -10.09 4.58 -30.38
N LEU A 322 -11.13 4.50 -31.23
CA LEU A 322 -12.51 4.23 -30.79
C LEU A 322 -12.63 2.85 -30.15
N GLY A 323 -12.07 1.83 -30.80
CA GLY A 323 -11.99 0.46 -30.26
C GLY A 323 -11.30 0.42 -28.90
N ARG A 324 -10.15 1.09 -28.77
CA ARG A 324 -9.41 1.18 -27.52
C ARG A 324 -10.20 1.86 -26.40
N TRP A 325 -10.94 2.90 -26.72
CA TRP A 325 -11.81 3.59 -25.76
C TRP A 325 -12.94 2.69 -25.25
N ILE A 326 -13.63 1.98 -26.14
CA ILE A 326 -14.70 1.03 -25.78
C ILE A 326 -14.14 -0.08 -24.88
N TRP A 327 -12.95 -0.59 -25.21
CA TRP A 327 -12.29 -1.70 -24.50
C TRP A 327 -11.68 -1.32 -23.15
N TYR A 328 -11.41 -0.01 -22.92
CA TYR A 328 -10.74 0.47 -21.72
C TYR A 328 -11.47 0.10 -20.41
N ARG A 329 -12.78 0.30 -20.34
CA ARG A 329 -13.55 0.03 -19.12
C ARG A 329 -13.58 -1.45 -18.73
N PRO A 330 -13.91 -2.40 -19.62
CA PRO A 330 -13.82 -3.83 -19.33
C PRO A 330 -12.43 -4.26 -18.87
N LEU A 331 -11.39 -3.77 -19.54
CA LEU A 331 -10.00 -4.10 -19.21
C LEU A 331 -9.60 -3.55 -17.85
N ARG A 332 -9.96 -2.32 -17.54
CA ARG A 332 -9.70 -1.71 -16.22
C ARG A 332 -10.31 -2.53 -15.09
N ASN A 333 -11.59 -2.88 -15.21
CA ASN A 333 -12.30 -3.65 -14.18
C ASN A 333 -11.68 -5.05 -13.98
N ALA A 334 -11.32 -5.72 -15.07
CA ALA A 334 -10.67 -7.03 -15.01
C ALA A 334 -9.28 -6.95 -14.37
N THR A 335 -8.51 -5.90 -14.66
CA THR A 335 -7.19 -5.67 -14.06
C THR A 335 -7.31 -5.35 -12.57
N GLU A 336 -8.30 -4.56 -12.16
CA GLU A 336 -8.58 -4.25 -10.76
C GLU A 336 -8.92 -5.53 -9.97
N GLU A 337 -9.80 -6.38 -10.52
CA GLU A 337 -10.15 -7.70 -9.95
C GLU A 337 -8.90 -8.58 -9.80
N GLN A 338 -8.05 -8.66 -10.84
CA GLN A 338 -6.80 -9.42 -10.83
C GLN A 338 -5.84 -8.96 -9.71
N ILE A 339 -5.68 -7.65 -9.54
CA ILE A 339 -4.81 -7.07 -8.49
C ILE A 339 -5.28 -7.49 -7.09
N VAL A 340 -6.60 -7.48 -6.85
CA VAL A 340 -7.18 -7.83 -5.55
C VAL A 340 -6.96 -9.31 -5.24
N HIS A 341 -7.24 -10.21 -6.20
CA HIS A 341 -7.01 -11.64 -5.99
C HIS A 341 -5.52 -11.97 -5.79
N ALA A 342 -4.62 -11.28 -6.53
CA ALA A 342 -3.18 -11.43 -6.34
C ALA A 342 -2.73 -11.00 -4.93
N ALA A 343 -3.22 -9.88 -4.43
CA ALA A 343 -2.89 -9.39 -3.09
C ALA A 343 -3.35 -10.36 -1.99
N ARG A 344 -4.53 -10.98 -2.15
CA ARG A 344 -5.04 -11.98 -1.20
C ARG A 344 -4.24 -13.27 -1.18
N GLN A 345 -3.97 -13.80 -2.37
CA GLN A 345 -3.15 -15.00 -2.49
C GLN A 345 -1.78 -14.76 -1.82
N GLN A 346 -1.17 -13.60 -2.05
CA GLN A 346 0.10 -13.20 -1.45
C GLN A 346 0.01 -13.08 0.08
N SER A 347 -1.05 -12.46 0.60
CA SER A 347 -1.27 -12.33 2.05
C SER A 347 -1.43 -13.68 2.72
N HIS A 348 -2.24 -14.58 2.12
CA HIS A 348 -2.44 -15.94 2.63
C HIS A 348 -1.14 -16.77 2.61
N PHE A 349 -0.30 -16.59 1.57
CA PHE A 349 1.00 -17.24 1.49
C PHE A 349 1.92 -16.77 2.63
N LEU A 350 2.06 -15.46 2.83
CA LEU A 350 2.90 -14.91 3.90
C LEU A 350 2.42 -15.34 5.29
N GLU A 351 1.11 -15.33 5.53
CA GLU A 351 0.52 -15.82 6.79
C GLU A 351 0.83 -17.31 7.01
N THR A 352 0.72 -18.12 5.97
CA THR A 352 0.99 -19.56 6.02
C THR A 352 2.45 -19.84 6.36
N VAL A 353 3.38 -19.12 5.74
CA VAL A 353 4.82 -19.26 6.03
C VAL A 353 5.16 -18.83 7.46
N ARG A 354 4.57 -17.71 7.94
CA ARG A 354 4.73 -17.26 9.32
C ARG A 354 4.17 -18.28 10.33
N GLY A 355 3.02 -18.86 10.02
CA GLY A 355 2.33 -19.83 10.86
C GLY A 355 2.74 -21.29 10.61
N ILE A 356 3.89 -21.56 9.99
CA ILE A 356 4.28 -22.93 9.60
C ILE A 356 4.38 -23.89 10.78
N ARG A 357 4.86 -23.40 11.94
CA ARG A 357 5.04 -24.23 13.13
C ARG A 357 3.72 -24.76 13.69
N PRO A 358 2.72 -23.92 14.05
CA PRO A 358 1.41 -24.41 14.45
C PRO A 358 0.74 -25.23 13.34
N LEU A 359 0.88 -24.86 12.07
CA LEU A 359 0.31 -25.61 10.97
C LEU A 359 0.80 -27.07 10.93
N LYS A 360 2.10 -27.29 11.15
CA LYS A 360 2.68 -28.62 11.24
C LYS A 360 2.23 -29.38 12.50
N LEU A 361 2.16 -28.70 13.65
CA LEU A 361 1.79 -29.32 14.92
C LEU A 361 0.31 -29.77 14.92
N PHE A 362 -0.58 -28.99 14.30
CA PHE A 362 -1.99 -29.32 14.17
C PHE A 362 -2.31 -30.17 12.94
N GLN A 363 -1.32 -30.52 12.12
CA GLN A 363 -1.45 -31.37 10.92
C GLN A 363 -2.51 -30.86 9.92
N ARG A 364 -2.57 -29.54 9.72
CA ARG A 364 -3.54 -28.87 8.84
C ARG A 364 -2.94 -28.34 7.54
N GLN A 365 -1.88 -28.98 7.04
CA GLN A 365 -1.18 -28.56 5.82
C GLN A 365 -2.07 -28.70 4.59
N ASP A 366 -2.84 -29.78 4.50
CA ASP A 366 -3.66 -30.07 3.31
C ASP A 366 -4.86 -29.12 3.21
N GLU A 367 -5.51 -28.80 4.32
CA GLU A 367 -6.59 -27.82 4.34
C GLU A 367 -6.07 -26.42 3.96
N ARG A 368 -4.93 -26.03 4.53
CA ARG A 368 -4.33 -24.74 4.21
C ARG A 368 -3.88 -24.65 2.75
N ARG A 369 -3.31 -25.74 2.22
CA ARG A 369 -2.98 -25.89 0.80
C ARG A 369 -4.22 -25.79 -0.07
N SER A 370 -5.32 -26.43 0.31
CA SER A 370 -6.59 -26.39 -0.44
C SER A 370 -7.14 -24.96 -0.53
N VAL A 371 -7.12 -24.22 0.58
CA VAL A 371 -7.53 -22.80 0.59
C VAL A 371 -6.62 -21.95 -0.31
N TRP A 372 -5.29 -22.15 -0.21
CA TRP A 372 -4.34 -21.42 -1.05
C TRP A 372 -4.53 -21.73 -2.54
N LEU A 373 -4.78 -23.00 -2.91
CA LEU A 373 -5.09 -23.39 -4.28
C LEU A 373 -6.38 -22.71 -4.77
N GLY A 374 -7.41 -22.61 -3.93
CA GLY A 374 -8.63 -21.87 -4.27
C GLY A 374 -8.34 -20.41 -4.60
N LEU A 375 -7.57 -19.71 -3.76
CA LEU A 375 -7.15 -18.32 -3.99
C LEU A 375 -6.28 -18.16 -5.25
N LEU A 376 -5.39 -19.13 -5.50
CA LEU A 376 -4.56 -19.15 -6.71
C LEU A 376 -5.40 -19.32 -7.98
N VAL A 377 -6.40 -20.22 -7.96
CA VAL A 377 -7.33 -20.41 -9.08
C VAL A 377 -8.15 -19.14 -9.34
N GLU A 378 -8.63 -18.46 -8.30
CA GLU A 378 -9.32 -17.17 -8.45
C GLU A 378 -8.42 -16.11 -9.09
N GLN A 379 -7.17 -15.99 -8.64
CA GLN A 379 -6.18 -15.09 -9.25
C GLN A 379 -5.91 -15.41 -10.72
N ILE A 380 -5.69 -16.70 -11.03
CA ILE A 380 -5.45 -17.16 -12.41
C ILE A 380 -6.67 -16.87 -13.28
N ASN A 381 -7.88 -17.13 -12.81
CA ASN A 381 -9.12 -16.88 -13.57
C ASN A 381 -9.31 -15.38 -13.83
N ALA A 382 -9.01 -14.51 -12.87
CA ALA A 382 -9.03 -13.06 -13.06
C ALA A 382 -7.98 -12.63 -14.10
N GLY A 383 -6.76 -13.20 -14.04
CA GLY A 383 -5.71 -12.99 -15.03
C GLY A 383 -6.11 -13.46 -16.42
N LEU A 384 -6.74 -14.65 -16.55
CA LEU A 384 -7.24 -15.17 -17.82
C LEU A 384 -8.32 -14.27 -18.42
N ARG A 385 -9.20 -13.66 -17.62
CA ARG A 385 -10.18 -12.68 -18.14
C ARG A 385 -9.48 -11.47 -18.76
N THR A 386 -8.46 -10.93 -18.09
CA THR A 386 -7.64 -9.83 -18.61
C THR A 386 -6.94 -10.24 -19.92
N GLN A 387 -6.30 -11.42 -19.94
CA GLN A 387 -5.60 -11.93 -21.11
C GLN A 387 -6.55 -12.21 -22.30
N LYS A 388 -7.73 -12.78 -22.06
CA LYS A 388 -8.75 -13.01 -23.10
C LYS A 388 -9.21 -11.69 -23.72
N LEU A 389 -9.44 -10.66 -22.92
CA LEU A 389 -9.78 -9.32 -23.40
C LEU A 389 -8.65 -8.74 -24.27
N GLN A 390 -7.40 -8.87 -23.82
CA GLN A 390 -6.23 -8.42 -24.57
C GLN A 390 -6.06 -9.19 -25.88
N LEU A 391 -6.18 -10.52 -25.84
CA LEU A 391 -6.06 -11.37 -27.01
C LEU A 391 -7.11 -10.99 -28.07
N PHE A 392 -8.37 -10.89 -27.68
CA PHE A 392 -9.44 -10.52 -28.60
C PHE A 392 -9.20 -9.13 -29.22
N TYR A 393 -8.75 -8.18 -28.41
CA TYR A 393 -8.40 -6.85 -28.89
C TYR A 393 -7.24 -6.89 -29.91
N GLN A 394 -6.19 -7.66 -29.62
CA GLN A 394 -5.04 -7.82 -30.53
C GLN A 394 -5.46 -8.43 -31.88
N GLN A 395 -6.32 -9.45 -31.87
CA GLN A 395 -6.82 -10.07 -33.10
C GLN A 395 -7.67 -9.10 -33.92
N LEU A 396 -8.54 -8.32 -33.26
CA LEU A 396 -9.34 -7.30 -33.93
C LEU A 396 -8.47 -6.23 -34.58
N ASN A 397 -7.43 -5.79 -33.88
CA ASN A 397 -6.47 -4.81 -34.41
C ASN A 397 -5.66 -5.37 -35.57
N GLY A 398 -5.18 -6.62 -35.48
CA GLY A 398 -4.49 -7.28 -36.59
C GLY A 398 -5.34 -7.36 -37.86
N LEU A 399 -6.64 -7.62 -37.68
CA LEU A 399 -7.58 -7.63 -38.80
C LEU A 399 -7.80 -6.21 -39.37
N LEU A 400 -7.96 -5.20 -38.53
CA LEU A 400 -8.14 -3.80 -38.93
C LEU A 400 -6.97 -3.30 -39.77
N PHE A 401 -5.73 -3.48 -39.27
CA PHE A 401 -4.52 -3.06 -40.00
C PHE A 401 -4.22 -3.93 -41.23
N GLY A 402 -4.61 -5.21 -41.19
CA GLY A 402 -4.54 -6.08 -42.34
C GLY A 402 -5.43 -5.60 -43.48
N VAL A 403 -6.69 -5.27 -43.19
CA VAL A 403 -7.65 -4.74 -44.18
C VAL A 403 -7.19 -3.37 -44.69
N GLU A 404 -6.75 -2.49 -43.80
CA GLU A 404 -6.17 -1.20 -44.19
C GLU A 404 -5.00 -1.35 -45.17
N ASN A 405 -4.06 -2.23 -44.85
CA ASN A 405 -2.91 -2.47 -45.71
C ASN A 405 -3.29 -3.01 -47.10
N LEU A 406 -4.28 -3.93 -47.18
CA LEU A 406 -4.83 -4.39 -48.43
C LEU A 406 -5.46 -3.26 -49.24
N LEU A 407 -6.25 -2.39 -48.61
CA LEU A 407 -6.89 -1.24 -49.25
C LEU A 407 -5.87 -0.23 -49.80
N VAL A 408 -4.85 0.08 -49.00
CA VAL A 408 -3.78 1.02 -49.39
C VAL A 408 -2.98 0.47 -50.57
N ILE A 409 -2.60 -0.84 -50.56
CA ILE A 409 -1.90 -1.44 -51.65
C ILE A 409 -2.78 -1.54 -52.92
N TRP A 410 -4.05 -1.93 -52.76
CA TRP A 410 -4.99 -2.05 -53.91
C TRP A 410 -5.24 -0.70 -54.57
N LEU A 411 -5.59 0.33 -53.81
CA LEU A 411 -5.81 1.67 -54.36
C LEU A 411 -4.50 2.31 -54.85
N GLY A 412 -3.39 2.12 -54.15
CA GLY A 412 -2.09 2.59 -54.58
C GLY A 412 -1.64 1.95 -55.89
N ALA A 413 -1.85 0.66 -56.06
CA ALA A 413 -1.54 -0.05 -57.32
C ALA A 413 -2.42 0.46 -58.48
N THR A 414 -3.71 0.73 -58.26
CA THR A 414 -4.56 1.33 -59.30
C THR A 414 -4.08 2.72 -59.70
N MET A 415 -3.66 3.55 -58.72
CA MET A 415 -3.09 4.88 -59.01
C MET A 415 -1.76 4.83 -59.76
N VAL A 416 -0.93 3.78 -59.52
CA VAL A 416 0.28 3.53 -60.30
C VAL A 416 -0.06 3.13 -61.75
N MET A 417 -1.05 2.24 -61.94
CA MET A 417 -1.49 1.84 -63.28
C MET A 417 -2.11 2.99 -64.07
N ASP A 418 -2.75 3.94 -63.38
CA ASP A 418 -3.29 5.17 -63.96
C ASP A 418 -2.19 6.26 -64.21
N GLY A 419 -0.93 5.94 -63.92
CA GLY A 419 0.21 6.85 -64.14
C GLY A 419 0.29 8.04 -63.19
N GLN A 420 -0.43 8.02 -62.05
CA GLN A 420 -0.47 9.13 -61.10
C GLN A 420 0.81 9.25 -60.27
N PHE A 421 1.50 8.13 -60.00
CA PHE A 421 2.79 8.09 -59.33
C PHE A 421 3.55 6.78 -59.62
N SER A 422 4.83 6.71 -59.22
CA SER A 422 5.70 5.56 -59.50
C SER A 422 5.53 4.42 -58.48
N VAL A 423 6.03 3.24 -58.84
CA VAL A 423 6.07 2.08 -57.94
C VAL A 423 6.93 2.39 -56.70
N GLY A 424 8.06 3.12 -56.87
CA GLY A 424 8.93 3.50 -55.75
C GLY A 424 8.24 4.45 -54.76
N ILE A 425 7.40 5.36 -55.29
CA ILE A 425 6.56 6.24 -54.43
C ILE A 425 5.57 5.41 -53.63
N LEU A 426 4.91 4.42 -54.22
CA LEU A 426 4.00 3.53 -53.50
C LEU A 426 4.71 2.78 -52.34
N MET A 427 5.92 2.29 -52.59
CA MET A 427 6.72 1.59 -51.61
C MET A 427 7.18 2.53 -50.47
N ALA A 428 7.60 3.75 -50.80
CA ALA A 428 7.95 4.75 -49.81
C ALA A 428 6.73 5.15 -48.98
N PHE A 429 5.56 5.37 -49.62
CA PHE A 429 4.31 5.64 -48.93
C PHE A 429 3.96 4.53 -47.92
N ASN A 430 4.06 3.26 -48.34
CA ASN A 430 3.78 2.13 -47.47
C ASN A 430 4.74 2.03 -46.28
N ALA A 431 6.02 2.43 -46.46
CA ALA A 431 6.98 2.51 -45.38
C ALA A 431 6.62 3.64 -44.36
N TYR A 432 6.26 4.85 -44.86
CA TYR A 432 5.79 5.94 -43.98
C TYR A 432 4.49 5.60 -43.28
N LYS A 433 3.54 4.93 -44.00
CA LYS A 433 2.29 4.45 -43.42
C LYS A 433 2.56 3.46 -42.28
N SER A 434 3.44 2.48 -42.48
CA SER A 434 3.81 1.53 -41.43
C SER A 434 4.42 2.20 -40.20
N GLN A 435 5.27 3.22 -40.41
CA GLN A 435 5.79 4.02 -39.30
C GLN A 435 4.68 4.81 -38.61
N PHE A 436 3.79 5.47 -39.35
CA PHE A 436 2.65 6.22 -38.82
C PHE A 436 1.76 5.32 -37.97
N ASP A 437 1.36 4.15 -38.49
CA ASP A 437 0.52 3.18 -37.77
C ASP A 437 1.14 2.74 -36.45
N SER A 438 2.44 2.42 -36.48
CA SER A 438 3.18 2.02 -35.29
C SER A 438 3.25 3.15 -34.25
N ARG A 439 3.55 4.41 -34.67
CA ARG A 439 3.70 5.55 -33.77
C ARG A 439 2.36 6.03 -33.19
N VAL A 440 1.33 6.15 -34.01
CA VAL A 440 -0.01 6.54 -33.54
C VAL A 440 -0.61 5.45 -32.65
N GLY A 441 -0.44 4.18 -33.05
CA GLY A 441 -0.86 3.04 -32.21
C GLY A 441 -0.18 3.08 -30.83
N SER A 442 1.14 3.29 -30.80
CA SER A 442 1.92 3.46 -29.57
C SER A 442 1.39 4.63 -28.73
N LEU A 443 1.14 5.79 -29.31
CA LEU A 443 0.58 6.96 -28.62
C LEU A 443 -0.77 6.66 -27.96
N ILE A 444 -1.65 6.03 -28.71
CA ILE A 444 -2.98 5.64 -28.20
C ILE A 444 -2.83 4.66 -27.04
N ASP A 445 -2.00 3.64 -27.19
CA ASP A 445 -1.77 2.64 -26.16
C ASP A 445 -1.14 3.27 -24.90
N LYS A 446 -0.14 4.13 -25.05
CA LYS A 446 0.48 4.85 -23.93
C LYS A 446 -0.50 5.77 -23.20
N PHE A 447 -1.41 6.42 -23.92
CA PHE A 447 -2.47 7.21 -23.29
C PHE A 447 -3.37 6.35 -22.38
N PHE A 448 -3.78 5.17 -22.86
CA PHE A 448 -4.59 4.26 -22.03
C PHE A 448 -3.78 3.59 -20.93
N GLU A 449 -2.52 3.27 -21.16
CA GLU A 449 -1.58 2.78 -20.12
C GLU A 449 -1.42 3.81 -18.98
N LEU A 450 -1.22 5.08 -19.31
CA LEU A 450 -1.18 6.17 -18.33
C LEU A 450 -2.51 6.31 -17.55
N ARG A 451 -3.65 6.08 -18.21
CA ARG A 451 -4.95 6.01 -17.51
C ARG A 451 -5.05 4.80 -16.59
N MET A 452 -4.49 3.66 -16.96
CA MET A 452 -4.46 2.46 -16.11
C MET A 452 -3.56 2.64 -14.89
N LEU A 453 -2.50 3.46 -14.99
CA LEU A 453 -1.65 3.81 -13.84
C LEU A 453 -2.43 4.48 -12.70
N GLN A 454 -3.58 5.07 -12.97
CA GLN A 454 -4.41 5.64 -11.91
C GLN A 454 -4.79 4.59 -10.86
N LEU A 455 -5.02 3.33 -11.25
CA LEU A 455 -5.29 2.24 -10.31
C LEU A 455 -4.09 2.00 -9.35
N GLN A 456 -2.88 2.00 -9.90
CA GLN A 456 -1.66 1.85 -9.08
C GLN A 456 -1.43 3.09 -8.21
N GLY A 457 -1.74 4.28 -8.74
CA GLY A 457 -1.67 5.54 -8.01
C GLY A 457 -2.62 5.60 -6.83
N GLU A 458 -3.87 5.13 -6.98
CA GLU A 458 -4.85 5.05 -5.89
C GLU A 458 -4.37 4.13 -4.77
N ARG A 459 -3.66 3.06 -5.09
CA ARG A 459 -3.06 2.14 -4.12
C ARG A 459 -1.85 2.76 -3.41
N LEU A 460 -0.97 3.42 -4.16
CA LEU A 460 0.19 4.12 -3.60
C LEU A 460 -0.23 5.33 -2.74
N ALA A 461 -1.34 5.98 -3.10
CA ALA A 461 -1.89 7.11 -2.36
C ALA A 461 -2.20 6.79 -0.90
N ASP A 462 -2.61 5.57 -0.61
CA ASP A 462 -2.88 5.12 0.76
C ASP A 462 -1.61 5.12 1.64
N ILE A 463 -0.42 5.00 1.03
CA ILE A 463 0.86 5.18 1.71
C ILE A 463 1.24 6.67 1.74
N VAL A 464 1.32 7.31 0.58
CA VAL A 464 1.96 8.63 0.41
C VAL A 464 1.10 9.79 0.94
N LEU A 465 -0.22 9.67 0.90
CA LEU A 465 -1.13 10.70 1.41
C LEU A 465 -1.46 10.54 2.90
N GLN A 466 -1.03 9.44 3.52
CA GLN A 466 -1.12 9.30 4.96
C GLN A 466 -0.14 10.26 5.61
N ALA A 467 -0.61 11.02 6.60
CA ALA A 467 0.26 11.93 7.33
C ALA A 467 1.35 11.14 8.09
N PRO A 468 2.62 11.53 7.98
CA PRO A 468 3.67 10.94 8.81
C PRO A 468 3.45 11.29 10.27
N GLU A 469 4.11 10.58 11.16
CA GLU A 469 4.17 10.96 12.56
C GLU A 469 4.70 12.41 12.68
N VAL A 470 4.01 13.22 13.47
CA VAL A 470 4.41 14.60 13.67
C VAL A 470 5.55 14.61 14.67
N SER A 471 6.77 14.75 14.17
CA SER A 471 7.92 15.11 14.99
C SER A 471 7.83 16.62 15.28
N HIS A 472 7.39 16.98 16.47
CA HIS A 472 7.41 18.38 16.90
C HIS A 472 8.77 18.63 17.55
N GLY A 473 9.56 19.48 16.92
CA GLY A 473 10.71 20.07 17.53
C GLY A 473 12.01 19.85 16.79
N ASP A 474 12.43 20.86 16.04
CA ASP A 474 13.80 21.01 15.54
C ASP A 474 14.81 21.28 16.69
N ILE A 475 14.32 21.42 17.93
CA ILE A 475 15.14 21.76 19.09
C ILE A 475 14.69 20.86 20.26
N LEU A 476 15.44 19.79 20.49
CA LEU A 476 15.39 19.09 21.79
C LEU A 476 15.84 20.08 22.87
N PRO A 477 15.13 20.21 24.01
CA PRO A 477 15.57 21.06 25.10
C PRO A 477 17.00 20.68 25.51
N GLU A 478 17.92 21.67 25.54
CA GLU A 478 19.36 21.45 25.77
C GLU A 478 19.69 20.61 27.00
N ASN A 479 18.78 20.51 27.99
CA ASN A 479 18.99 19.78 29.24
C ASN A 479 17.96 18.68 29.47
N LEU A 480 17.43 18.08 28.41
CA LEU A 480 16.37 17.06 28.51
C LEU A 480 16.79 15.87 29.40
N ARG A 481 18.02 15.42 29.27
CA ARG A 481 18.59 14.28 30.02
C ARG A 481 18.91 14.60 31.48
N GLU A 482 19.02 15.88 31.86
CA GLU A 482 19.31 16.33 33.22
C GLU A 482 18.05 16.54 34.06
N ARG A 483 16.88 16.66 33.41
CA ARG A 483 15.60 16.86 34.07
C ARG A 483 15.20 15.62 34.86
N GLU A 484 14.41 15.83 35.92
CA GLU A 484 13.78 14.74 36.65
C GLU A 484 12.85 13.94 35.73
N ALA A 485 13.09 12.64 35.63
CA ALA A 485 12.35 11.74 34.76
C ALA A 485 10.99 11.35 35.36
N SER A 486 10.18 12.35 35.74
CA SER A 486 8.83 12.19 36.29
C SER A 486 7.79 12.00 35.17
N ILE A 487 6.67 11.37 35.51
CA ILE A 487 5.50 11.22 34.65
C ILE A 487 4.27 11.72 35.38
N GLU A 488 3.52 12.63 34.78
CA GLU A 488 2.27 13.14 35.32
C GLU A 488 1.16 12.97 34.26
N ILE A 489 0.07 12.37 34.65
CA ILE A 489 -1.12 12.11 33.83
C ILE A 489 -2.30 12.77 34.53
N GLN A 490 -3.07 13.58 33.80
CA GLN A 490 -4.23 14.29 34.33
C GLN A 490 -5.43 14.09 33.43
N GLY A 491 -6.48 13.47 33.96
CA GLY A 491 -7.76 13.26 33.28
C GLY A 491 -7.68 12.48 31.97
N LEU A 492 -6.72 11.54 31.84
CA LEU A 492 -6.47 10.84 30.59
C LEU A 492 -7.66 9.97 30.18
N ARG A 493 -8.18 10.22 28.98
CA ARG A 493 -9.20 9.40 28.35
C ARG A 493 -8.74 8.90 26.98
N TYR A 494 -9.03 7.64 26.74
CA TYR A 494 -8.74 7.01 25.45
C TYR A 494 -9.80 5.98 25.07
N ARG A 495 -10.15 5.96 23.77
CA ARG A 495 -10.99 4.92 23.12
C ARG A 495 -10.50 4.73 21.68
N TYR A 496 -10.63 3.52 21.15
CA TYR A 496 -10.16 3.20 19.80
C TYR A 496 -11.05 3.78 18.68
N ALA A 497 -12.33 4.02 18.97
CA ALA A 497 -13.27 4.68 18.07
C ALA A 497 -14.25 5.55 18.85
N GLU A 498 -14.81 6.61 18.21
CA GLU A 498 -15.75 7.54 18.86
C GLU A 498 -16.98 6.87 19.49
N GLN A 499 -17.39 5.73 18.94
CA GLN A 499 -18.60 5.02 19.36
C GLN A 499 -18.32 3.85 20.32
N GLU A 500 -17.05 3.63 20.68
CA GLU A 500 -16.66 2.61 21.63
C GLU A 500 -16.63 3.14 23.07
N PRO A 501 -16.80 2.25 24.06
CA PRO A 501 -16.63 2.63 25.45
C PRO A 501 -15.18 3.11 25.70
N TRP A 502 -15.03 3.96 26.70
CA TRP A 502 -13.71 4.39 27.14
C TRP A 502 -12.90 3.21 27.64
N VAL A 503 -11.71 3.02 27.10
CA VAL A 503 -10.73 2.03 27.58
C VAL A 503 -9.93 2.62 28.76
N LEU A 504 -9.61 3.91 28.70
CA LEU A 504 -9.11 4.72 29.81
C LEU A 504 -10.14 5.83 30.04
N ASP A 505 -10.60 6.03 31.27
CA ASP A 505 -11.72 6.93 31.58
C ASP A 505 -11.40 7.88 32.73
N GLY A 506 -10.68 8.95 32.43
CA GLY A 506 -10.29 9.97 33.40
C GLY A 506 -9.23 9.45 34.37
N LEU A 507 -8.14 8.91 33.85
CA LEU A 507 -7.04 8.36 34.64
C LEU A 507 -6.11 9.49 35.06
N ASP A 508 -5.90 9.59 36.40
CA ASP A 508 -4.92 10.47 37.02
C ASP A 508 -3.82 9.62 37.65
N LEU A 509 -2.55 9.98 37.38
CA LEU A 509 -1.40 9.25 37.89
C LEU A 509 -0.16 10.13 37.91
N ARG A 510 0.62 10.05 39.00
CA ARG A 510 1.92 10.70 39.12
C ARG A 510 2.99 9.69 39.53
N ILE A 511 4.10 9.66 38.79
CA ILE A 511 5.28 8.82 39.05
C ILE A 511 6.48 9.75 39.19
N ALA A 512 7.20 9.65 40.32
CA ALA A 512 8.37 10.46 40.57
C ALA A 512 9.60 9.97 39.80
N GLY A 513 10.57 10.84 39.57
CA GLY A 513 11.83 10.45 38.95
C GLY A 513 12.57 9.40 39.75
N GLY A 514 12.99 8.31 39.11
CA GLY A 514 13.67 7.18 39.74
C GLY A 514 12.77 6.19 40.49
N GLU A 515 11.45 6.42 40.53
CA GLU A 515 10.49 5.53 41.16
C GLU A 515 10.24 4.28 40.28
N SER A 516 10.07 3.13 40.94
CA SER A 516 9.71 1.87 40.29
C SER A 516 8.25 1.52 40.57
N VAL A 517 7.43 1.48 39.53
CA VAL A 517 5.98 1.27 39.64
C VAL A 517 5.56 0.00 38.90
N ALA A 518 4.78 -0.86 39.55
CA ALA A 518 4.14 -2.01 38.96
C ALA A 518 2.66 -1.72 38.68
N ILE A 519 2.25 -1.85 37.42
CA ILE A 519 0.85 -1.73 36.98
C ILE A 519 0.27 -3.14 36.89
N VAL A 520 -0.77 -3.40 37.67
CA VAL A 520 -1.48 -4.67 37.73
C VAL A 520 -2.96 -4.48 37.45
N GLY A 521 -3.64 -5.55 37.08
CA GLY A 521 -5.09 -5.53 36.80
C GLY A 521 -5.50 -6.67 35.88
N PRO A 522 -6.82 -6.94 35.77
CA PRO A 522 -7.34 -8.01 34.94
C PRO A 522 -6.99 -7.81 33.46
N SER A 523 -7.05 -8.90 32.66
CA SER A 523 -6.87 -8.78 31.21
C SER A 523 -7.95 -7.85 30.63
N GLY A 524 -7.56 -6.99 29.69
CA GLY A 524 -8.48 -6.05 29.04
C GLY A 524 -8.80 -4.76 29.83
N CYS A 525 -8.22 -4.53 31.03
CA CYS A 525 -8.47 -3.30 31.81
C CYS A 525 -7.77 -2.04 31.27
N GLY A 526 -6.98 -2.13 30.20
CA GLY A 526 -6.33 -0.97 29.55
C GLY A 526 -4.83 -0.79 29.81
N LYS A 527 -4.11 -1.79 30.41
CA LYS A 527 -2.65 -1.68 30.71
C LYS A 527 -1.81 -1.40 29.48
N SER A 528 -1.92 -2.25 28.44
CA SER A 528 -1.16 -2.08 27.18
C SER A 528 -1.60 -0.82 26.42
N THR A 529 -2.88 -0.44 26.52
CA THR A 529 -3.37 0.82 25.96
C THR A 529 -2.72 2.02 26.66
N LEU A 530 -2.60 1.99 27.99
CA LEU A 530 -1.91 3.04 28.75
C LEU A 530 -0.44 3.13 28.31
N PHE A 531 0.27 2.02 28.18
CA PHE A 531 1.65 2.00 27.68
C PHE A 531 1.75 2.62 26.28
N ASN A 532 0.88 2.22 25.35
CA ASN A 532 0.89 2.73 23.98
C ASN A 532 0.60 4.25 23.94
N VAL A 533 -0.26 4.76 24.84
CA VAL A 533 -0.50 6.21 24.95
C VAL A 533 0.71 6.93 25.53
N LEU A 534 1.34 6.39 26.58
CA LEU A 534 2.53 6.97 27.20
C LEU A 534 3.75 6.95 26.27
N LEU A 535 3.86 5.96 25.38
CA LEU A 535 4.92 5.84 24.37
C LEU A 535 4.64 6.68 23.11
N GLY A 536 3.51 7.39 23.06
CA GLY A 536 3.13 8.19 21.89
C GLY A 536 2.75 7.36 20.67
N ILE A 537 2.53 6.04 20.81
CA ILE A 537 2.01 5.16 19.73
C ILE A 537 0.54 5.48 19.48
N LEU A 538 -0.22 5.74 20.56
CA LEU A 538 -1.62 6.14 20.53
C LEU A 538 -1.75 7.59 21.01
N PRO A 539 -2.33 8.52 20.23
CA PRO A 539 -2.56 9.88 20.71
C PRO A 539 -3.68 9.89 21.76
N PRO A 540 -3.54 10.62 22.88
CA PRO A 540 -4.63 10.77 23.85
C PRO A 540 -5.84 11.46 23.20
N VAL A 541 -7.06 11.04 23.58
CA VAL A 541 -8.31 11.68 23.12
C VAL A 541 -8.64 12.90 23.99
N GLU A 542 -8.52 12.74 25.30
CA GLU A 542 -8.70 13.81 26.27
C GLU A 542 -7.66 13.66 27.39
N GLY A 543 -7.39 14.75 28.11
CA GLY A 543 -6.43 14.78 29.20
C GLY A 543 -5.05 15.27 28.80
N GLN A 544 -4.13 15.35 29.78
CA GLN A 544 -2.78 15.86 29.59
C GLN A 544 -1.75 14.88 30.16
N ILE A 545 -0.65 14.72 29.43
CA ILE A 545 0.49 13.88 29.84
C ILE A 545 1.72 14.75 29.84
N ARG A 546 2.45 14.77 30.96
CA ARG A 546 3.75 15.42 31.09
C ARG A 546 4.81 14.41 31.42
N MET A 547 5.95 14.49 30.72
CA MET A 547 7.15 13.70 31.00
C MET A 547 8.36 14.59 31.15
N ALA A 548 9.16 14.33 32.16
CA ALA A 548 10.29 15.17 32.54
C ALA A 548 9.87 16.68 32.71
N GLY A 549 8.67 16.92 33.23
CA GLY A 549 8.10 18.25 33.43
C GLY A 549 7.60 18.96 32.17
N LEU A 550 7.65 18.34 31.01
CA LEU A 550 7.20 18.88 29.74
C LEU A 550 5.92 18.16 29.26
N ASP A 551 5.01 18.94 28.67
CA ASP A 551 3.85 18.35 28.01
C ASP A 551 4.29 17.48 26.83
N LEU A 552 3.62 16.33 26.61
CA LEU A 552 3.96 15.39 25.54
C LEU A 552 3.94 16.06 24.16
N ALA A 553 3.03 17.01 23.94
CA ALA A 553 2.95 17.76 22.70
C ALA A 553 4.16 18.71 22.51
N GLN A 554 4.72 19.26 23.61
CA GLN A 554 5.93 20.10 23.58
C GLN A 554 7.20 19.28 23.43
N LEU A 555 7.26 18.12 24.09
CA LEU A 555 8.39 17.20 24.05
C LEU A 555 8.58 16.63 22.63
N GLY A 556 7.47 16.39 21.93
CA GLY A 556 7.45 15.71 20.64
C GLY A 556 7.82 14.23 20.74
N LEU A 557 7.58 13.49 19.67
CA LEU A 557 7.88 12.04 19.66
C LEU A 557 9.38 11.74 19.73
N ASP A 558 10.23 12.58 19.13
CA ASP A 558 11.67 12.36 19.14
C ASP A 558 12.26 12.57 20.55
N GLY A 559 11.85 13.63 21.24
CA GLY A 559 12.24 13.87 22.62
C GLY A 559 11.73 12.78 23.58
N LEU A 560 10.48 12.35 23.40
CA LEU A 560 9.93 11.23 24.15
C LEU A 560 10.76 9.95 23.93
N ARG A 561 10.99 9.60 22.68
CA ARG A 561 11.74 8.40 22.31
C ARG A 561 13.19 8.46 22.79
N GLU A 562 13.81 9.62 22.90
CA GLU A 562 15.15 9.76 23.47
C GLU A 562 15.19 9.44 24.98
N LEU A 563 14.16 9.80 25.73
CA LEU A 563 14.06 9.54 27.17
C LEU A 563 13.76 8.10 27.53
N VAL A 564 13.00 7.39 26.65
CA VAL A 564 12.42 6.09 27.01
C VAL A 564 13.19 4.91 26.41
N GLY A 565 13.29 3.84 27.19
CA GLY A 565 13.62 2.50 26.73
C GLY A 565 12.43 1.58 26.91
N THR A 566 12.21 0.65 25.99
CA THR A 566 11.03 -0.20 26.01
C THR A 566 11.38 -1.67 25.82
N VAL A 567 10.67 -2.55 26.52
CA VAL A 567 10.55 -3.96 26.19
C VAL A 567 9.06 -4.30 26.20
N LEU A 568 8.49 -4.45 25.02
CA LEU A 568 7.06 -4.71 24.83
C LEU A 568 6.82 -6.19 24.57
N GLN A 569 5.58 -6.66 24.75
CA GLN A 569 5.21 -8.06 24.63
C GLN A 569 5.49 -8.62 23.20
N ASP A 570 5.20 -7.80 22.18
CA ASP A 570 5.32 -8.18 20.77
C ASP A 570 6.62 -7.74 20.09
N ASP A 571 7.63 -7.31 20.90
CA ASP A 571 8.92 -6.89 20.37
C ASP A 571 9.64 -8.03 19.61
N VAL A 572 10.33 -7.65 18.52
CA VAL A 572 11.02 -8.59 17.66
C VAL A 572 12.51 -8.26 17.55
N LEU A 573 13.29 -9.31 17.32
CA LEU A 573 14.69 -9.19 16.93
C LEU A 573 14.79 -9.17 15.40
N PHE A 574 15.69 -8.36 14.88
CA PHE A 574 15.97 -8.27 13.45
C PHE A 574 17.04 -9.28 13.03
N ALA A 575 17.04 -9.67 11.77
CA ALA A 575 18.11 -10.46 11.19
C ALA A 575 19.43 -9.67 11.26
N GLY A 576 20.45 -10.27 11.87
CA GLY A 576 21.74 -9.66 12.16
C GLY A 576 22.44 -10.38 13.30
N SER A 577 23.55 -9.86 13.79
CA SER A 577 24.25 -10.42 14.96
C SER A 577 23.53 -10.05 16.27
N LEU A 578 23.91 -10.71 17.37
CA LEU A 578 23.46 -10.32 18.71
C LEU A 578 23.96 -8.92 19.07
N SER A 579 25.18 -8.58 18.68
CA SER A 579 25.74 -7.23 18.84
C SER A 579 24.88 -6.21 18.12
N ASP A 580 24.52 -6.43 16.84
CA ASP A 580 23.66 -5.54 16.07
C ASP A 580 22.29 -5.36 16.72
N ASN A 581 21.71 -6.43 17.24
CA ASN A 581 20.42 -6.39 17.92
C ASN A 581 20.46 -5.65 19.26
N ILE A 582 21.53 -5.77 20.03
CA ILE A 582 21.68 -5.05 21.31
C ILE A 582 21.95 -3.57 21.06
N SER A 583 22.86 -3.23 20.14
CA SER A 583 23.17 -1.84 19.78
C SER A 583 22.08 -1.18 18.92
N PHE A 584 21.11 -1.97 18.46
CA PHE A 584 20.09 -1.57 17.49
C PHE A 584 20.68 -1.00 16.21
N PHE A 585 21.68 -1.72 15.66
CA PHE A 585 22.39 -1.38 14.42
C PHE A 585 23.12 -0.04 14.46
N ASP A 586 23.62 0.35 15.64
CA ASP A 586 24.52 1.49 15.77
C ASP A 586 25.75 1.29 14.85
N PRO A 587 26.05 2.23 13.93
CA PRO A 587 27.22 2.13 13.06
C PRO A 587 28.57 2.10 13.80
N GLN A 588 28.61 2.63 15.03
CA GLN A 588 29.78 2.68 15.90
C GLN A 588 29.44 2.22 17.32
N PRO A 589 29.17 0.92 17.53
CA PRO A 589 28.71 0.41 18.80
C PRO A 589 29.76 0.58 19.90
N ASP A 590 29.33 1.14 21.05
CA ASP A 590 30.12 1.19 22.29
C ASP A 590 30.19 -0.22 22.90
N MET A 591 31.18 -0.98 22.50
CA MET A 591 31.34 -2.39 22.93
C MET A 591 31.47 -2.56 24.46
N PRO A 592 32.24 -1.74 25.19
CA PRO A 592 32.27 -1.78 26.65
C PRO A 592 30.89 -1.63 27.28
N TRP A 593 30.10 -0.65 26.80
CA TRP A 593 28.75 -0.40 27.29
C TRP A 593 27.79 -1.54 26.88
N LEU A 594 27.89 -2.03 25.67
CA LEU A 594 27.11 -3.19 25.19
C LEU A 594 27.30 -4.42 26.09
N LEU A 595 28.56 -4.71 26.47
CA LEU A 595 28.88 -5.82 27.37
C LEU A 595 28.26 -5.60 28.77
N GLN A 596 28.33 -4.39 29.30
CA GLN A 596 27.68 -4.04 30.58
C GLN A 596 26.16 -4.22 30.50
N CYS A 597 25.54 -3.78 29.42
CA CYS A 597 24.09 -3.97 29.22
C CYS A 597 23.72 -5.44 29.16
N ALA A 598 24.51 -6.27 28.48
CA ALA A 598 24.30 -7.71 28.42
C ALA A 598 24.47 -8.38 29.81
N GLN A 599 25.41 -7.92 30.61
CA GLN A 599 25.61 -8.38 31.99
C GLN A 599 24.40 -7.97 32.88
N MET A 600 23.97 -6.72 32.82
CA MET A 600 22.79 -6.24 33.54
C MET A 600 21.50 -7.00 33.16
N ALA A 601 21.35 -7.33 31.90
CA ALA A 601 20.25 -8.16 31.40
C ALA A 601 20.45 -9.67 31.67
N ALA A 602 21.53 -10.08 32.32
CA ALA A 602 21.90 -11.47 32.64
C ALA A 602 21.92 -12.39 31.40
N ILE A 603 22.36 -11.90 30.24
CA ILE A 603 22.46 -12.63 28.97
C ILE A 603 23.91 -12.82 28.52
N HIS A 604 24.87 -12.13 29.13
CA HIS A 604 26.28 -12.15 28.76
C HIS A 604 26.88 -13.57 28.74
N ASP A 605 26.65 -14.34 29.80
CA ASP A 605 27.19 -15.69 29.95
C ASP A 605 26.62 -16.64 28.89
N ASP A 606 25.32 -16.54 28.60
CA ASP A 606 24.69 -17.29 27.52
C ASP A 606 25.30 -16.96 26.15
N ILE A 607 25.51 -15.65 25.89
CA ILE A 607 26.12 -15.21 24.62
C ILE A 607 27.55 -15.72 24.49
N GLN A 608 28.34 -15.65 25.55
CA GLN A 608 29.73 -16.18 25.55
C GLN A 608 29.82 -17.70 25.36
N ALA A 609 28.80 -18.43 25.81
CA ALA A 609 28.72 -19.89 25.60
C ALA A 609 28.35 -20.25 24.15
N MET A 610 27.89 -19.30 23.34
CA MET A 610 27.60 -19.53 21.91
C MET A 610 28.89 -19.58 21.09
N PRO A 611 28.96 -20.42 20.04
CA PRO A 611 30.19 -20.59 19.25
C PRO A 611 30.77 -19.30 18.64
N MET A 612 29.91 -18.34 18.31
CA MET A 612 30.31 -17.05 17.73
C MET A 612 30.14 -15.85 18.69
N GLY A 613 29.78 -16.10 19.95
CA GLY A 613 29.58 -15.05 20.95
C GLY A 613 28.62 -13.96 20.46
N TYR A 614 29.02 -12.70 20.58
CA TYR A 614 28.24 -11.55 20.15
C TYR A 614 28.01 -11.47 18.63
N ASN A 615 28.82 -12.17 17.82
CA ASN A 615 28.65 -12.26 16.37
C ASN A 615 27.69 -13.39 15.95
N THR A 616 27.06 -14.07 16.90
CA THR A 616 26.07 -15.10 16.63
C THR A 616 24.90 -14.46 15.87
N LEU A 617 24.59 -14.99 14.68
CA LEU A 617 23.50 -14.49 13.84
C LEU A 617 22.16 -14.89 14.42
N VAL A 618 21.30 -13.92 14.56
CA VAL A 618 19.91 -14.10 14.95
C VAL A 618 19.10 -14.21 13.66
N GLY A 619 18.45 -15.37 13.45
CA GLY A 619 17.53 -15.55 12.32
C GLY A 619 16.29 -14.65 12.40
N ASP A 620 15.48 -14.69 11.36
CA ASP A 620 14.23 -13.92 11.33
C ASP A 620 13.44 -14.10 12.63
N MET A 621 13.07 -12.98 13.27
CA MET A 621 12.29 -12.91 14.50
C MET A 621 12.93 -13.63 15.73
N GLY A 622 14.23 -13.88 15.73
CA GLY A 622 14.94 -14.46 16.88
C GLY A 622 14.71 -15.97 17.07
N THR A 623 14.52 -16.71 16.00
CA THR A 623 14.20 -18.15 16.03
C THR A 623 15.28 -19.04 16.66
N VAL A 624 16.51 -18.54 16.75
CA VAL A 624 17.68 -19.27 17.33
C VAL A 624 17.70 -19.20 18.85
N LEU A 625 17.03 -18.21 19.45
CA LEU A 625 17.04 -17.96 20.89
C LEU A 625 15.82 -18.56 21.59
N SER A 626 16.00 -19.00 22.84
CA SER A 626 14.88 -19.31 23.72
C SER A 626 14.07 -18.04 24.05
N GLY A 627 12.81 -18.19 24.48
CA GLY A 627 11.97 -17.05 24.86
C GLY A 627 12.61 -16.15 25.91
N GLY A 628 13.23 -16.73 26.94
CA GLY A 628 13.92 -15.99 27.97
C GLY A 628 15.22 -15.31 27.49
N GLN A 629 15.97 -15.95 26.60
CA GLN A 629 17.15 -15.33 25.96
C GLN A 629 16.72 -14.14 25.09
N LYS A 630 15.64 -14.30 24.32
CA LYS A 630 15.08 -13.22 23.49
C LYS A 630 14.70 -12.02 24.35
N GLN A 631 13.96 -12.22 25.45
CA GLN A 631 13.58 -11.14 26.37
C GLN A 631 14.80 -10.46 26.97
N ARG A 632 15.81 -11.19 27.39
CA ARG A 632 17.06 -10.60 27.95
C ARG A 632 17.85 -9.81 26.90
N VAL A 633 17.90 -10.25 25.65
CA VAL A 633 18.53 -9.48 24.55
C VAL A 633 17.75 -8.18 24.30
N MET A 634 16.43 -8.22 24.30
CA MET A 634 15.60 -7.01 24.18
C MET A 634 15.79 -6.05 25.35
N LEU A 635 15.95 -6.57 26.56
CA LEU A 635 16.26 -5.76 27.73
C LEU A 635 17.65 -5.11 27.61
N ALA A 636 18.67 -5.87 27.18
CA ALA A 636 20.00 -5.31 26.91
C ALA A 636 19.93 -4.18 25.84
N ARG A 637 19.14 -4.37 24.78
CA ARG A 637 18.83 -3.33 23.76
C ARG A 637 18.23 -2.08 24.40
N ALA A 638 17.21 -2.24 25.23
CA ALA A 638 16.57 -1.12 25.90
C ALA A 638 17.54 -0.34 26.80
N LEU A 639 18.43 -1.06 27.52
CA LEU A 639 19.45 -0.46 28.38
C LEU A 639 20.59 0.20 27.60
N TYR A 640 20.96 -0.35 26.43
CA TYR A 640 22.01 0.23 25.58
C TYR A 640 21.74 1.67 25.18
N LYS A 641 20.48 2.02 25.00
CA LYS A 641 20.00 3.38 24.70
C LYS A 641 20.24 4.39 25.83
N LYS A 642 20.63 3.96 27.04
CA LYS A 642 20.79 4.80 28.24
C LYS A 642 19.50 5.57 28.58
N PRO A 643 18.35 4.88 28.72
CA PRO A 643 17.06 5.54 28.96
C PRO A 643 17.00 6.17 30.34
N ARG A 644 16.17 7.23 30.47
CA ARG A 644 15.82 7.82 31.77
C ARG A 644 14.54 7.21 32.36
N ILE A 645 13.67 6.69 31.46
CA ILE A 645 12.42 6.01 31.81
C ILE A 645 12.40 4.67 31.10
N LEU A 646 12.11 3.59 31.82
CA LEU A 646 12.08 2.24 31.27
C LEU A 646 10.67 1.66 31.39
N PHE A 647 10.09 1.28 30.25
CA PHE A 647 8.81 0.61 30.16
C PHE A 647 9.01 -0.88 29.89
N LEU A 648 8.43 -1.72 30.76
CA LEU A 648 8.56 -3.17 30.72
C LEU A 648 7.17 -3.82 30.70
N ASP A 649 6.78 -4.40 29.56
CA ASP A 649 5.52 -5.13 29.45
C ASP A 649 5.85 -6.65 29.43
N GLU A 650 5.60 -7.30 30.57
CA GLU A 650 5.89 -8.74 30.79
C GLU A 650 7.34 -9.16 30.45
N ALA A 651 8.29 -8.22 30.55
CA ALA A 651 9.67 -8.43 30.09
C ALA A 651 10.44 -9.53 30.84
N THR A 652 9.93 -10.01 31.96
CA THR A 652 10.53 -11.08 32.80
C THR A 652 9.68 -12.36 32.84
N SER A 653 8.59 -12.44 32.07
CA SER A 653 7.63 -13.54 32.13
C SER A 653 8.22 -14.92 31.78
N HIS A 654 9.27 -14.99 30.98
CA HIS A 654 9.95 -16.21 30.56
C HIS A 654 11.26 -16.49 31.32
N LEU A 655 11.56 -15.71 32.37
CA LEU A 655 12.75 -15.89 33.19
C LEU A 655 12.46 -16.80 34.38
N ASP A 656 13.48 -17.55 34.80
CA ASP A 656 13.46 -18.20 36.10
C ASP A 656 13.61 -17.16 37.23
N VAL A 657 13.16 -17.51 38.45
CA VAL A 657 13.09 -16.58 39.57
C VAL A 657 14.46 -16.00 39.94
N HIS A 658 15.54 -16.80 39.85
CA HIS A 658 16.89 -16.36 40.19
C HIS A 658 17.43 -15.36 39.18
N CYS A 659 17.23 -15.60 37.88
CA CYS A 659 17.58 -14.70 36.79
C CYS A 659 16.77 -13.39 36.89
N GLU A 660 15.47 -13.46 37.15
CA GLU A 660 14.60 -12.30 37.35
C GLU A 660 15.08 -11.42 38.51
N GLN A 661 15.46 -12.01 39.65
CA GLN A 661 15.98 -11.27 40.79
C GLN A 661 17.31 -10.53 40.46
N ARG A 662 18.24 -11.21 39.74
CA ARG A 662 19.50 -10.58 39.28
C ARG A 662 19.24 -9.39 38.36
N VAL A 663 18.36 -9.54 37.37
CA VAL A 663 17.96 -8.49 36.44
C VAL A 663 17.32 -7.32 37.19
N ASN A 664 16.34 -7.59 38.07
CA ASN A 664 15.65 -6.56 38.83
C ASN A 664 16.62 -5.79 39.75
N ALA A 665 17.59 -6.47 40.39
CA ALA A 665 18.61 -5.83 41.22
C ALA A 665 19.54 -4.94 40.39
N ALA A 666 19.98 -5.39 39.21
CA ALA A 666 20.82 -4.63 38.29
C ALA A 666 20.12 -3.35 37.79
N ILE A 667 18.84 -3.46 37.36
CA ILE A 667 18.08 -2.30 36.90
C ILE A 667 17.81 -1.31 38.05
N ARG A 668 17.52 -1.82 39.25
CA ARG A 668 17.29 -0.96 40.45
C ARG A 668 18.51 -0.11 40.79
N ALA A 669 19.72 -0.65 40.59
CA ALA A 669 20.98 0.08 40.82
C ALA A 669 21.16 1.28 39.88
N LEU A 670 20.53 1.30 38.72
CA LEU A 670 20.59 2.39 37.74
C LEU A 670 19.76 3.63 38.15
N ARG A 671 18.87 3.52 39.15
CA ARG A 671 17.98 4.59 39.63
C ARG A 671 17.21 5.31 38.53
N ILE A 672 16.78 4.58 37.50
CA ILE A 672 15.93 5.09 36.42
C ILE A 672 14.45 4.90 36.78
N THR A 673 13.59 5.79 36.30
CA THR A 673 12.14 5.64 36.44
C THR A 673 11.68 4.38 35.69
N ARG A 674 11.00 3.47 36.38
CA ARG A 674 10.61 2.18 35.84
C ARG A 674 9.11 1.94 35.97
N ILE A 675 8.50 1.61 34.85
CA ILE A 675 7.07 1.26 34.79
C ILE A 675 6.96 -0.14 34.24
N MET A 676 6.33 -1.03 35.00
CA MET A 676 6.21 -2.44 34.65
C MET A 676 4.76 -2.88 34.65
N VAL A 677 4.33 -3.56 33.58
CA VAL A 677 3.13 -4.41 33.66
C VAL A 677 3.56 -5.75 34.21
N ALA A 678 3.03 -6.12 35.36
CA ALA A 678 3.44 -7.30 36.08
C ALA A 678 2.25 -8.21 36.41
N HIS A 679 2.47 -9.50 36.23
CA HIS A 679 1.54 -10.57 36.62
C HIS A 679 2.16 -11.54 37.65
N ARG A 680 3.48 -11.47 37.84
CA ARG A 680 4.20 -12.33 38.78
C ARG A 680 4.41 -11.62 40.12
N PRO A 681 4.22 -12.33 41.26
CA PRO A 681 4.44 -11.77 42.58
C PRO A 681 5.86 -11.20 42.78
N GLU A 682 6.89 -11.85 42.21
CA GLU A 682 8.29 -11.44 42.33
C GLU A 682 8.55 -10.10 41.63
N THR A 683 7.98 -9.92 40.44
CA THR A 683 8.09 -8.66 39.69
C THR A 683 7.36 -7.55 40.43
N ILE A 684 6.16 -7.81 40.97
CA ILE A 684 5.38 -6.86 41.78
C ILE A 684 6.17 -6.45 43.04
N ALA A 685 6.75 -7.43 43.74
CA ALA A 685 7.54 -7.19 44.94
C ALA A 685 8.84 -6.38 44.67
N SER A 686 9.34 -6.37 43.44
CA SER A 686 10.51 -5.59 43.04
C SER A 686 10.23 -4.09 42.84
N ALA A 687 8.96 -3.70 42.75
CA ALA A 687 8.54 -2.32 42.59
C ALA A 687 8.44 -1.61 43.95
N ASP A 688 8.58 -0.26 43.95
CA ASP A 688 8.40 0.56 45.13
C ASP A 688 6.90 0.81 45.40
N ARG A 689 6.08 0.78 44.35
CA ARG A 689 4.65 1.11 44.38
C ARG A 689 3.87 0.24 43.39
N VAL A 690 2.65 -0.12 43.77
CA VAL A 690 1.74 -0.92 42.96
C VAL A 690 0.49 -0.11 42.65
N ILE A 691 0.15 -0.07 41.37
CA ILE A 691 -1.04 0.59 40.86
C ILE A 691 -1.96 -0.48 40.25
N VAL A 692 -3.16 -0.58 40.77
CA VAL A 692 -4.19 -1.49 40.25
C VAL A 692 -5.10 -0.72 39.28
N LEU A 693 -5.13 -1.15 38.00
CA LEU A 693 -6.08 -0.66 37.02
C LEU A 693 -7.33 -1.51 37.01
N GLY A 694 -8.48 -0.86 37.10
CA GLY A 694 -9.80 -1.48 36.97
C GLY A 694 -10.73 -0.60 36.14
N GLN A 695 -11.36 -1.15 35.12
CA GLN A 695 -12.33 -0.44 34.25
C GLN A 695 -11.81 0.92 33.74
N GLY A 696 -10.55 0.98 33.32
CA GLY A 696 -9.93 2.18 32.76
C GLY A 696 -9.53 3.26 33.77
N LYS A 697 -9.60 2.99 35.07
CA LYS A 697 -9.27 3.92 36.18
C LYS A 697 -8.26 3.29 37.13
N VAL A 698 -7.60 4.13 37.91
CA VAL A 698 -6.78 3.68 39.04
C VAL A 698 -7.74 3.29 40.18
N SER A 699 -7.77 2.01 40.51
CA SER A 699 -8.61 1.50 41.62
C SER A 699 -7.87 1.38 42.94
N LEU A 700 -6.56 1.17 42.92
CA LEU A 700 -5.69 1.15 44.10
C LEU A 700 -4.32 1.73 43.73
N ASP A 701 -3.74 2.48 44.64
CA ASP A 701 -2.43 3.10 44.49
C ASP A 701 -1.74 3.11 45.85
N GLU A 702 -0.86 2.12 46.10
CA GLU A 702 -0.22 1.91 47.41
C GLU A 702 1.24 1.49 47.24
N SER A 703 2.05 1.79 48.30
CA SER A 703 3.43 1.27 48.33
C SER A 703 3.41 -0.27 48.49
N THR A 704 4.39 -0.93 47.89
CA THR A 704 4.51 -2.39 47.92
C THR A 704 4.61 -2.91 49.36
N ALA A 705 5.25 -2.16 50.26
CA ALA A 705 5.33 -2.49 51.68
C ALA A 705 3.95 -2.56 52.37
N ARG A 706 3.10 -1.54 52.13
CA ARG A 706 1.72 -1.51 52.69
C ARG A 706 0.85 -2.61 52.10
N LEU A 707 1.00 -2.91 50.81
CA LEU A 707 0.26 -4.00 50.17
C LEU A 707 0.61 -5.36 50.78
N ALA A 708 1.90 -5.61 51.06
CA ALA A 708 2.38 -6.82 51.72
C ALA A 708 1.87 -6.97 53.15
N GLU A 709 1.86 -5.86 53.92
CA GLU A 709 1.27 -5.83 55.28
C GLU A 709 -0.22 -6.16 55.28
N ARG A 710 -0.95 -5.62 54.32
CA ARG A 710 -2.38 -5.84 54.18
C ARG A 710 -2.71 -7.27 53.80
N GLN A 711 -1.92 -7.88 52.88
CA GLN A 711 -2.06 -9.30 52.52
C GLN A 711 -1.72 -10.22 53.72
N ALA A 712 -0.68 -9.89 54.46
CA ALA A 712 -0.31 -10.65 55.68
C ALA A 712 -1.38 -10.54 56.77
N ALA A 713 -2.01 -9.37 56.93
CA ALA A 713 -3.14 -9.19 57.85
C ALA A 713 -4.36 -10.02 57.43
N ALA A 714 -4.74 -9.94 56.17
CA ALA A 714 -5.86 -10.72 55.60
C ALA A 714 -5.64 -12.26 55.72
N ALA A 715 -4.39 -12.69 55.51
CA ALA A 715 -4.05 -14.12 55.66
C ALA A 715 -4.11 -14.56 57.12
N ARG A 716 -3.84 -13.67 58.07
CA ARG A 716 -3.99 -13.97 59.56
C ARG A 716 -5.45 -13.99 59.99
N GLU A 717 -6.37 -13.25 59.35
CA GLU A 717 -7.79 -13.26 59.63
C GLU A 717 -8.50 -14.50 59.03
N GLN A 718 -7.91 -15.12 58.00
CA GLN A 718 -8.45 -16.34 57.37
C GLN A 718 -7.88 -17.65 57.97
N ALA A 719 -6.76 -17.59 58.70
CA ALA A 719 -6.16 -18.70 59.43
C ALA A 719 -6.68 -18.78 60.89
#